data_3d53e3d66e0c7b700fb2b4ee24b073c9
#
_entry.id   3d53e3d66e0c7b700fb2b4ee24b073c9
#
_cell.length_a   1.000
_cell.length_b   1.000
_cell.length_c   1.000
_cell.angle_alpha   90.00
_cell.angle_beta   90.00
_cell.angle_gamma   90.00
#
_symmetry.space_group_name_H-M   'P 1'
#
loop_
_entity.id
_entity.type
_entity.pdbx_description
1 polymer ?
#
loop_
_entity_poly.entity_id
_entity_poly.type
_entity_poly.pdbx_seq_one_letter_code
_entity_poly.pdbx_strand_id
1 'polypeptide(L)'
;MTWARPWIRPALLAALGSLLICLSVPPVGWWWLAAIAWAPLTLVAVEASGTREATRRSVIVAVTVALGRWMWLELWIREVSDAGWPALAITMAGFDGLYVWAVARSEASPRQARWPLSARAAVLLVGCEWFRGRVFLEGYPWFMPAQPLIEWPLLVQGADLIGAAGMGLLPAAMAGACADLVRMRRHARRARIGAIAAASLWLAAMAYGSARLVDMPATMGALRVLAVQTNVTQSNKDAPDRATQDRQFGRLLELTVEGLAAARRAGEPVDLVAWPETIVPGFGFERDAILLQKQRGLWPADQYVGPVEALAERAGVPILLGSGAFIGLRVEGDRYVWDRQFNSGYLVRGPGDFDRVDKILLTPFGETMPYISRWKWLEQKLLDLGARGMQFNLSAGDAGRLLEVRGAAGPVRIGVPICFEDTVSRAVRSIVSAGEGANALVNLSNDGWFGDYLPGRAQHEQAARWRTIEHRLAMVRVANTGVTAAFDSAGRRIAGPLPPGAEGVLRVELPVGSRGGLFTRTGDVASWAMFLASVVMMVRARLPRPGAGVLRAAAFLALIAFVCACGGSRDGRMESWSSKQQSVTEDSTVALSKGPRVRPQLPVSASADPARNARQLLDEASRSVDPMIRAIAIEAMEHDPTVLEPAVRRGLGDPNPGVRFCAAVVGSKAGLPGLAPLVEPLLLDASQSVQAGAILALHRCGRPVDPTPLASMVVSASPEIRGNAVMVLGDLGNRTAMPLLKQGFETPMPRAMPAAVRVVDLQIAEAMVKLGDMSQLEPIHAALFSRSDQGECIALACQIVGTLRDKSSLPMLQRLIDAGGDDTRPLEIRLVAAIACMKILSPGPEALGDLGLLGAQDKRPEVRALAARLLGWFQTPQAAAALSQLLRDRDPSVQISAAAALMLQDAAARGRDPAQR
;
A
#
# COMPACT_ATOMS: atom_id res chain seq x y z
N MET A 1 47.76 -14.94 5.92
CA MET A 1 47.38 -13.54 6.23
C MET A 1 47.75 -12.50 5.15
N THR A 2 48.62 -12.79 4.22
CA THR A 2 49.00 -11.85 3.12
C THR A 2 47.92 -11.59 2.07
N TRP A 3 46.99 -12.51 1.84
CA TRP A 3 45.88 -12.40 0.88
C TRP A 3 44.80 -11.39 1.27
N ALA A 4 44.63 -11.10 2.55
CA ALA A 4 43.57 -10.21 3.05
C ALA A 4 43.92 -8.70 2.95
N ARG A 5 45.20 -8.33 3.04
CA ARG A 5 45.67 -6.94 3.06
C ARG A 5 45.18 -6.06 1.89
N PRO A 6 45.12 -6.53 0.63
CA PRO A 6 44.69 -5.69 -0.48
C PRO A 6 43.20 -5.45 -0.54
N TRP A 7 42.38 -6.16 0.25
CA TRP A 7 40.92 -6.00 0.34
C TRP A 7 40.50 -5.16 1.53
N ILE A 8 41.23 -5.17 2.64
CA ILE A 8 40.84 -4.54 3.91
C ILE A 8 40.67 -3.02 3.76
N ARG A 9 41.69 -2.33 3.25
CA ARG A 9 41.65 -0.87 3.14
C ARG A 9 40.55 -0.36 2.20
N PRO A 10 40.36 -0.89 0.99
CA PRO A 10 39.22 -0.52 0.16
C PRO A 10 37.88 -0.80 0.83
N ALA A 11 37.75 -1.92 1.56
CA ALA A 11 36.52 -2.27 2.27
C ALA A 11 36.23 -1.28 3.41
N LEU A 12 37.22 -0.92 4.21
CA LEU A 12 37.06 0.08 5.28
C LEU A 12 36.67 1.46 4.73
N LEU A 13 37.29 1.90 3.66
CA LEU A 13 36.93 3.17 3.01
C LEU A 13 35.54 3.13 2.41
N ALA A 14 35.18 2.05 1.72
CA ALA A 14 33.83 1.89 1.18
C ALA A 14 32.76 1.85 2.30
N ALA A 15 33.07 1.15 3.42
CA ALA A 15 32.20 1.11 4.59
C ALA A 15 32.06 2.49 5.24
N LEU A 16 33.14 3.25 5.36
CA LEU A 16 33.09 4.62 5.86
C LEU A 16 32.22 5.51 4.98
N GLY A 17 32.40 5.46 3.66
CA GLY A 17 31.59 6.23 2.72
C GLY A 17 30.10 5.85 2.84
N SER A 18 29.80 4.56 2.89
CA SER A 18 28.43 4.07 3.07
C SER A 18 27.82 4.52 4.40
N LEU A 19 28.57 4.47 5.49
CA LEU A 19 28.12 4.97 6.79
C LEU A 19 27.84 6.47 6.76
N LEU A 20 28.72 7.28 6.17
CA LEU A 20 28.51 8.72 6.05
C LEU A 20 27.26 9.06 5.23
N ILE A 21 27.00 8.30 4.15
CA ILE A 21 25.78 8.46 3.36
C ILE A 21 24.55 8.12 4.22
N CYS A 22 24.54 6.98 4.93
CA CYS A 22 23.44 6.60 5.81
C CYS A 22 23.16 7.64 6.89
N LEU A 23 24.20 8.17 7.52
CA LEU A 23 24.07 9.19 8.55
C LEU A 23 23.61 10.55 8.02
N SER A 24 23.82 10.84 6.74
CA SER A 24 23.41 12.11 6.12
C SER A 24 21.92 12.20 5.82
N VAL A 25 21.21 11.08 5.71
CA VAL A 25 19.79 11.00 5.39
C VAL A 25 18.95 10.64 6.64
N PRO A 26 17.62 10.89 6.65
CA PRO A 26 16.75 10.40 7.71
C PRO A 26 16.89 8.88 7.93
N PRO A 27 16.82 8.37 9.17
CA PRO A 27 16.37 9.05 10.40
C PRO A 27 17.41 9.93 11.10
N VAL A 28 18.71 9.76 10.83
CA VAL A 28 19.79 10.50 11.53
C VAL A 28 19.84 11.96 11.05
N GLY A 29 19.84 12.18 9.71
CA GLY A 29 19.70 13.49 9.11
C GLY A 29 20.89 14.45 9.35
N TRP A 30 22.12 13.95 9.57
CA TRP A 30 23.31 14.79 9.66
C TRP A 30 23.71 15.28 8.26
N TRP A 31 22.88 16.12 7.67
CA TRP A 31 22.92 16.59 6.28
C TRP A 31 24.30 17.09 5.82
N TRP A 32 25.08 17.70 6.71
CA TRP A 32 26.40 18.21 6.42
C TRP A 32 27.43 17.11 6.07
N LEU A 33 27.20 15.87 6.49
CA LEU A 33 28.02 14.72 6.09
C LEU A 33 27.93 14.46 4.59
N ALA A 34 26.85 14.82 3.92
CA ALA A 34 26.71 14.67 2.47
C ALA A 34 27.84 15.38 1.71
N ALA A 35 28.41 16.45 2.27
CA ALA A 35 29.54 17.16 1.67
C ALA A 35 30.77 16.25 1.44
N ILE A 36 31.02 15.32 2.34
CA ILE A 36 32.22 14.47 2.32
C ILE A 36 31.94 12.97 2.15
N ALA A 37 30.66 12.57 2.16
CA ALA A 37 30.24 11.16 2.19
C ALA A 37 30.78 10.34 1.00
N TRP A 38 30.93 10.96 -0.15
CA TRP A 38 31.47 10.31 -1.36
C TRP A 38 33.01 10.31 -1.44
N ALA A 39 33.71 11.01 -0.55
CA ALA A 39 35.17 11.10 -0.57
C ALA A 39 35.87 9.75 -0.34
N PRO A 40 35.47 8.90 0.64
CA PRO A 40 36.09 7.61 0.83
C PRO A 40 35.92 6.70 -0.39
N LEU A 41 34.74 6.68 -1.03
CA LEU A 41 34.50 5.87 -2.21
C LEU A 41 35.30 6.37 -3.43
N THR A 42 35.42 7.69 -3.58
CA THR A 42 36.29 8.31 -4.59
C THR A 42 37.77 7.94 -4.35
N LEU A 43 38.21 7.87 -3.11
CA LEU A 43 39.55 7.47 -2.76
C LEU A 43 39.81 5.98 -3.11
N VAL A 44 38.87 5.09 -2.82
CA VAL A 44 38.91 3.67 -3.26
C VAL A 44 39.13 3.58 -4.76
N ALA A 45 38.39 4.38 -5.54
CA ALA A 45 38.50 4.36 -6.99
C ALA A 45 39.89 4.81 -7.50
N VAL A 46 40.43 5.87 -6.91
CA VAL A 46 41.69 6.46 -7.33
C VAL A 46 42.89 5.58 -6.94
N GLU A 47 42.83 4.96 -5.75
CA GLU A 47 43.89 4.02 -5.32
C GLU A 47 43.93 2.76 -6.19
N ALA A 48 42.82 2.39 -6.81
CA ALA A 48 42.70 1.23 -7.67
C ALA A 48 43.14 1.45 -9.13
N SER A 49 43.49 2.65 -9.53
CA SER A 49 43.71 3.02 -10.93
C SER A 49 44.98 2.39 -11.58
N GLY A 50 45.84 1.74 -10.80
CA GLY A 50 47.13 1.22 -11.30
C GLY A 50 47.05 -0.03 -12.16
N THR A 51 46.12 -0.95 -11.88
CA THR A 51 45.96 -2.21 -12.60
C THR A 51 44.49 -2.57 -12.82
N ARG A 52 44.25 -3.43 -13.84
CA ARG A 52 42.88 -3.97 -14.08
C ARG A 52 42.37 -4.77 -12.90
N GLU A 53 43.22 -5.54 -12.25
CA GLU A 53 42.87 -6.37 -11.11
C GLU A 53 42.52 -5.52 -9.89
N ALA A 54 43.32 -4.49 -9.56
CA ALA A 54 43.01 -3.56 -8.49
C ALA A 54 41.66 -2.84 -8.75
N THR A 55 41.39 -2.40 -9.98
CA THR A 55 40.14 -1.80 -10.36
C THR A 55 38.98 -2.77 -10.17
N ARG A 56 39.08 -4.02 -10.67
CA ARG A 56 38.06 -5.05 -10.50
C ARG A 56 37.78 -5.32 -9.03
N ARG A 57 38.80 -5.45 -8.20
CA ARG A 57 38.68 -5.67 -6.76
C ARG A 57 37.93 -4.52 -6.08
N SER A 58 38.30 -3.29 -6.37
CA SER A 58 37.66 -2.12 -5.79
C SER A 58 36.21 -1.96 -6.23
N VAL A 59 35.85 -2.32 -7.45
CA VAL A 59 34.47 -2.37 -7.91
C VAL A 59 33.69 -3.43 -7.13
N ILE A 60 34.23 -4.64 -6.98
CA ILE A 60 33.58 -5.70 -6.19
C ILE A 60 33.36 -5.24 -4.75
N VAL A 61 34.39 -4.66 -4.11
CA VAL A 61 34.24 -4.13 -2.74
C VAL A 61 33.18 -3.03 -2.66
N ALA A 62 33.20 -2.09 -3.60
CA ALA A 62 32.23 -1.00 -3.61
C ALA A 62 30.79 -1.52 -3.76
N VAL A 63 30.56 -2.45 -4.69
CA VAL A 63 29.23 -3.08 -4.90
C VAL A 63 28.80 -3.86 -3.65
N THR A 64 29.68 -4.69 -3.08
CA THR A 64 29.35 -5.53 -1.91
C THR A 64 28.99 -4.68 -0.69
N VAL A 65 29.78 -3.63 -0.41
CA VAL A 65 29.53 -2.75 0.73
C VAL A 65 28.29 -1.87 0.47
N ALA A 66 28.17 -1.35 -0.76
CA ALA A 66 27.00 -0.54 -1.13
C ALA A 66 25.70 -1.37 -1.10
N LEU A 67 25.75 -2.67 -1.41
CA LEU A 67 24.59 -3.55 -1.29
C LEU A 67 24.02 -3.53 0.14
N GLY A 68 24.86 -3.69 1.17
CA GLY A 68 24.42 -3.59 2.56
C GLY A 68 23.80 -2.23 2.89
N ARG A 69 24.40 -1.13 2.40
CA ARG A 69 23.84 0.22 2.53
C ARG A 69 22.47 0.33 1.86
N TRP A 70 22.32 -0.10 0.62
CA TRP A 70 21.07 -0.02 -0.12
C TRP A 70 19.99 -0.92 0.49
N MET A 71 20.36 -2.12 0.95
CA MET A 71 19.45 -2.98 1.71
C MET A 71 18.89 -2.27 2.95
N TRP A 72 19.70 -1.47 3.63
CA TRP A 72 19.27 -0.72 4.81
C TRP A 72 18.45 0.52 4.44
N LEU A 73 18.87 1.31 3.45
CA LEU A 73 18.18 2.53 3.03
C LEU A 73 16.81 2.25 2.43
N GLU A 74 16.70 1.13 1.69
CA GLU A 74 15.47 0.71 0.99
C GLU A 74 14.68 -0.34 1.79
N LEU A 75 14.87 -0.42 3.11
CA LEU A 75 14.23 -1.43 3.95
C LEU A 75 12.69 -1.40 3.83
N TRP A 76 12.12 -0.24 3.59
CA TRP A 76 10.68 -0.05 3.39
C TRP A 76 10.13 -0.80 2.16
N ILE A 77 10.97 -1.12 1.17
CA ILE A 77 10.53 -1.90 -0.01
C ILE A 77 10.05 -3.31 0.37
N ARG A 78 10.48 -3.83 1.52
CA ARG A 78 9.97 -5.12 2.03
C ARG A 78 8.47 -5.09 2.29
N GLU A 79 7.92 -3.95 2.72
CA GLU A 79 6.48 -3.77 2.90
C GLU A 79 5.71 -3.88 1.57
N VAL A 80 6.40 -3.60 0.46
CA VAL A 80 5.85 -3.66 -0.90
C VAL A 80 6.14 -5.00 -1.56
N SER A 81 7.41 -5.46 -1.50
CA SER A 81 7.85 -6.70 -2.16
C SER A 81 9.14 -7.24 -1.55
N ASP A 82 9.09 -8.43 -0.94
CA ASP A 82 10.28 -9.09 -0.39
C ASP A 82 11.33 -9.42 -1.47
N ALA A 83 10.89 -9.78 -2.68
CA ALA A 83 11.79 -10.06 -3.80
C ALA A 83 12.29 -8.77 -4.48
N GLY A 84 11.46 -7.73 -4.52
CA GLY A 84 11.81 -6.43 -5.09
C GLY A 84 12.89 -5.71 -4.28
N TRP A 85 12.90 -5.85 -2.98
CA TRP A 85 13.87 -5.23 -2.10
C TRP A 85 15.34 -5.57 -2.42
N PRO A 86 15.78 -6.85 -2.42
CA PRO A 86 17.16 -7.18 -2.79
C PRO A 86 17.45 -6.88 -4.27
N ALA A 87 16.49 -7.03 -5.17
CA ALA A 87 16.68 -6.73 -6.58
C ALA A 87 16.99 -5.24 -6.81
N LEU A 88 16.23 -4.34 -6.15
CA LEU A 88 16.51 -2.91 -6.19
C LEU A 88 17.87 -2.59 -5.56
N ALA A 89 18.17 -3.13 -4.39
CA ALA A 89 19.44 -2.89 -3.69
C ALA A 89 20.66 -3.33 -4.52
N ILE A 90 20.61 -4.49 -5.18
CA ILE A 90 21.67 -4.97 -6.09
C ILE A 90 21.83 -3.99 -7.27
N THR A 91 20.73 -3.57 -7.84
CA THR A 91 20.71 -2.64 -8.96
C THR A 91 21.36 -1.30 -8.60
N MET A 92 20.95 -0.74 -7.45
CA MET A 92 21.49 0.54 -6.95
C MET A 92 22.99 0.41 -6.59
N ALA A 93 23.40 -0.67 -5.95
CA ALA A 93 24.81 -0.93 -5.66
C ALA A 93 25.68 -1.04 -6.94
N GLY A 94 25.09 -1.50 -8.04
CA GLY A 94 25.75 -1.51 -9.35
C GLY A 94 26.16 -0.11 -9.83
N PHE A 95 25.39 0.93 -9.52
CA PHE A 95 25.75 2.31 -9.86
C PHE A 95 26.93 2.84 -9.03
N ASP A 96 27.07 2.44 -7.77
CA ASP A 96 28.26 2.72 -6.97
C ASP A 96 29.50 2.08 -7.60
N GLY A 97 29.38 0.83 -8.03
CA GLY A 97 30.44 0.13 -8.76
C GLY A 97 30.80 0.82 -10.08
N LEU A 98 29.81 1.30 -10.82
CA LEU A 98 29.98 2.05 -12.06
C LEU A 98 30.76 3.36 -11.81
N TYR A 99 30.39 4.10 -10.77
CA TYR A 99 31.08 5.32 -10.37
C TYR A 99 32.56 5.04 -10.03
N VAL A 100 32.84 4.03 -9.16
CA VAL A 100 34.20 3.63 -8.80
C VAL A 100 35.01 3.23 -10.03
N TRP A 101 34.43 2.42 -10.91
CA TRP A 101 35.07 2.03 -12.16
C TRP A 101 35.39 3.24 -13.04
N ALA A 102 34.44 4.17 -13.20
CA ALA A 102 34.60 5.35 -14.05
C ALA A 102 35.72 6.29 -13.53
N VAL A 103 35.74 6.54 -12.22
CA VAL A 103 36.81 7.36 -11.60
C VAL A 103 38.17 6.68 -11.75
N ALA A 104 38.28 5.36 -11.48
CA ALA A 104 39.53 4.60 -11.64
C ALA A 104 40.03 4.65 -13.09
N ARG A 105 39.15 4.48 -14.06
CA ARG A 105 39.48 4.59 -15.49
C ARG A 105 39.92 6.00 -15.89
N SER A 106 39.26 7.02 -15.37
CA SER A 106 39.65 8.42 -15.57
C SER A 106 41.03 8.72 -15.00
N GLU A 107 41.36 8.18 -13.82
CA GLU A 107 42.66 8.37 -13.19
C GLU A 107 43.77 7.61 -13.91
N ALA A 108 43.52 6.41 -14.46
CA ALA A 108 44.46 5.64 -15.25
C ALA A 108 44.81 6.30 -16.61
N SER A 109 44.03 7.28 -17.07
CA SER A 109 44.24 8.01 -18.31
C SER A 109 45.22 9.18 -18.07
N PRO A 110 46.46 9.19 -18.67
CA PRO A 110 47.45 10.27 -18.43
C PRO A 110 46.95 11.65 -18.81
N ARG A 111 46.03 11.73 -19.76
CA ARG A 111 45.42 13.03 -20.19
C ARG A 111 44.42 13.55 -19.18
N GLN A 112 43.55 12.66 -18.64
CA GLN A 112 42.51 13.02 -17.69
C GLN A 112 43.08 13.22 -16.29
N ALA A 113 44.07 12.43 -15.89
CA ALA A 113 44.74 12.56 -14.60
C ALA A 113 45.41 13.92 -14.35
N ARG A 114 45.61 14.73 -15.39
CA ARG A 114 46.11 16.13 -15.27
C ARG A 114 45.03 17.07 -14.67
N TRP A 115 43.77 16.77 -14.87
CA TRP A 115 42.66 17.57 -14.33
C TRP A 115 42.43 17.25 -12.84
N PRO A 116 42.04 18.25 -12.03
CA PRO A 116 41.70 18.01 -10.64
C PRO A 116 40.60 16.96 -10.52
N LEU A 117 40.71 16.13 -9.50
CA LEU A 117 39.73 15.08 -9.27
C LEU A 117 38.37 15.67 -8.89
N SER A 118 38.34 16.85 -8.25
CA SER A 118 37.13 17.62 -7.99
C SER A 118 36.25 17.84 -9.23
N ALA A 119 36.87 18.21 -10.36
CA ALA A 119 36.14 18.40 -11.61
C ALA A 119 35.67 17.06 -12.22
N ARG A 120 36.54 16.04 -12.21
CA ARG A 120 36.24 14.73 -12.79
C ARG A 120 35.16 13.97 -11.98
N ALA A 121 35.29 13.98 -10.67
CA ALA A 121 34.31 13.36 -9.79
C ALA A 121 32.93 14.02 -9.92
N ALA A 122 32.89 15.37 -10.05
CA ALA A 122 31.65 16.10 -10.26
C ALA A 122 30.93 15.64 -11.54
N VAL A 123 31.65 15.60 -12.66
CA VAL A 123 31.10 15.15 -13.95
C VAL A 123 30.65 13.68 -13.88
N LEU A 124 31.49 12.81 -13.36
CA LEU A 124 31.21 11.36 -13.35
C LEU A 124 30.09 10.98 -12.39
N LEU A 125 30.05 11.58 -11.19
CA LEU A 125 29.01 11.25 -10.22
C LEU A 125 27.66 11.81 -10.66
N VAL A 126 27.57 13.09 -11.04
CA VAL A 126 26.32 13.71 -11.48
C VAL A 126 25.80 13.00 -12.74
N GLY A 127 26.69 12.67 -13.69
CA GLY A 127 26.29 11.94 -14.89
C GLY A 127 25.73 10.55 -14.59
N CYS A 128 26.39 9.80 -13.69
CA CYS A 128 25.96 8.47 -13.27
C CYS A 128 24.61 8.52 -12.54
N GLU A 129 24.47 9.43 -11.59
CA GLU A 129 23.28 9.62 -10.79
C GLU A 129 22.09 10.17 -11.61
N TRP A 130 22.34 11.09 -12.54
CA TRP A 130 21.31 11.56 -13.46
C TRP A 130 20.79 10.43 -14.33
N PHE A 131 21.68 9.54 -14.85
CA PHE A 131 21.26 8.38 -15.63
C PHE A 131 20.40 7.42 -14.80
N ARG A 132 20.80 7.14 -13.56
CA ARG A 132 20.04 6.34 -12.59
C ARG A 132 18.68 6.97 -12.29
N GLY A 133 18.66 8.26 -11.98
CA GLY A 133 17.46 8.97 -11.54
C GLY A 133 16.49 9.37 -12.64
N ARG A 134 16.91 9.28 -13.92
CA ARG A 134 16.14 9.83 -15.04
C ARG A 134 15.85 8.84 -16.16
N VAL A 135 16.77 7.93 -16.44
CA VAL A 135 16.73 7.07 -17.63
C VAL A 135 16.54 5.61 -17.25
N PHE A 136 17.33 5.11 -16.33
CA PHE A 136 17.29 3.69 -15.95
C PHE A 136 15.96 3.34 -15.26
N LEU A 137 15.23 2.36 -15.78
CA LEU A 137 13.89 1.94 -15.31
C LEU A 137 12.92 3.12 -15.14
N GLU A 138 12.90 4.04 -16.11
CA GLU A 138 12.12 5.28 -16.10
C GLU A 138 12.53 6.29 -15.03
N GLY A 139 13.58 5.97 -14.29
CA GLY A 139 14.22 6.83 -13.30
C GLY A 139 13.78 6.55 -11.87
N TYR A 140 14.78 6.45 -10.99
CA TYR A 140 14.59 6.35 -9.55
C TYR A 140 15.47 7.39 -8.84
N PRO A 141 14.98 8.65 -8.69
CA PRO A 141 15.76 9.77 -8.15
C PRO A 141 15.76 9.82 -6.62
N TRP A 142 15.85 8.67 -5.95
CA TRP A 142 15.91 8.54 -4.50
C TRP A 142 17.36 8.54 -4.02
N PHE A 143 17.65 9.14 -2.87
CA PHE A 143 19.00 9.26 -2.28
C PHE A 143 20.03 9.86 -3.23
N MET A 144 19.65 10.91 -3.96
CA MET A 144 20.60 11.66 -4.80
C MET A 144 21.67 12.33 -3.93
N PRO A 145 22.92 12.47 -4.39
CA PRO A 145 24.04 12.95 -3.57
C PRO A 145 23.81 14.30 -2.87
N ALA A 146 23.04 15.20 -3.49
CA ALA A 146 22.72 16.50 -2.90
C ALA A 146 21.44 16.49 -2.07
N GLN A 147 20.64 15.41 -2.08
CA GLN A 147 19.31 15.39 -1.45
C GLN A 147 19.34 15.87 0.00
N PRO A 148 20.27 15.45 0.88
CA PRO A 148 20.30 15.91 2.27
C PRO A 148 20.62 17.40 2.42
N LEU A 149 21.28 18.04 1.45
CA LEU A 149 21.67 19.44 1.52
C LEU A 149 20.46 20.41 1.52
N ILE A 150 19.25 19.94 1.21
CA ILE A 150 18.02 20.73 1.29
C ILE A 150 17.74 21.24 2.71
N GLU A 151 18.30 20.56 3.74
CA GLU A 151 18.19 21.03 5.12
C GLU A 151 18.92 22.35 5.39
N TRP A 152 19.78 22.77 4.46
CA TRP A 152 20.38 24.10 4.46
C TRP A 152 20.02 24.87 3.18
N PRO A 153 18.84 25.50 3.12
CA PRO A 153 18.31 26.14 1.93
C PRO A 153 19.25 27.14 1.28
N LEU A 154 20.08 27.82 2.08
CA LEU A 154 21.09 28.75 1.57
C LEU A 154 22.00 28.13 0.51
N LEU A 155 22.39 26.88 0.70
CA LEU A 155 23.36 26.19 -0.16
C LEU A 155 22.75 25.71 -1.49
N VAL A 156 21.45 25.42 -1.50
CA VAL A 156 20.80 24.67 -2.58
C VAL A 156 19.96 25.50 -3.54
N GLN A 157 19.97 26.83 -3.39
CA GLN A 157 19.18 27.72 -4.24
C GLN A 157 19.55 27.62 -5.74
N GLY A 158 20.76 27.19 -6.06
CA GLY A 158 21.18 26.91 -7.43
C GLY A 158 20.39 25.82 -8.15
N ALA A 159 19.51 25.10 -7.46
CA ALA A 159 18.58 24.15 -8.08
C ALA A 159 17.60 24.83 -9.06
N ASP A 160 17.34 26.14 -8.90
CA ASP A 160 16.54 26.90 -9.87
C ASP A 160 17.25 27.15 -11.20
N LEU A 161 18.58 26.88 -11.27
CA LEU A 161 19.39 26.94 -12.48
C LEU A 161 19.62 25.55 -13.09
N ILE A 162 20.05 24.58 -12.27
CA ILE A 162 20.60 23.29 -12.73
C ILE A 162 19.84 22.06 -12.19
N GLY A 163 18.77 22.26 -11.43
CA GLY A 163 17.96 21.21 -10.83
C GLY A 163 18.63 20.50 -9.63
N ALA A 164 17.84 19.74 -8.90
CA ALA A 164 18.32 18.95 -7.74
C ALA A 164 19.44 17.97 -8.11
N ALA A 165 19.33 17.30 -9.27
CA ALA A 165 20.34 16.38 -9.75
C ALA A 165 21.68 17.10 -10.03
N GLY A 166 21.62 18.29 -10.67
CA GLY A 166 22.79 19.11 -10.94
C GLY A 166 23.50 19.60 -9.68
N MET A 167 22.75 19.85 -8.58
CA MET A 167 23.35 20.22 -7.29
C MET A 167 24.24 19.12 -6.69
N GLY A 168 24.16 17.89 -7.18
CA GLY A 168 25.10 16.80 -6.87
C GLY A 168 26.56 17.14 -7.17
N LEU A 169 26.81 18.17 -8.00
CA LEU A 169 28.16 18.66 -8.27
C LEU A 169 28.89 19.16 -7.00
N LEU A 170 28.17 19.69 -6.01
CA LEU A 170 28.75 20.20 -4.76
C LEU A 170 29.42 19.06 -3.94
N PRO A 171 28.71 18.00 -3.51
CA PRO A 171 29.32 16.90 -2.78
C PRO A 171 30.33 16.13 -3.64
N ALA A 172 30.11 16.00 -4.94
CA ALA A 172 31.02 15.32 -5.83
C ALA A 172 32.37 16.06 -6.01
N ALA A 173 32.34 17.38 -6.17
CA ALA A 173 33.56 18.19 -6.25
C ALA A 173 34.34 18.14 -4.93
N MET A 174 33.67 18.23 -3.80
CA MET A 174 34.28 18.10 -2.49
C MET A 174 34.91 16.73 -2.28
N ALA A 175 34.20 15.65 -2.66
CA ALA A 175 34.70 14.30 -2.59
C ALA A 175 36.01 14.11 -3.39
N GLY A 176 36.06 14.65 -4.61
CA GLY A 176 37.26 14.67 -5.44
C GLY A 176 38.40 15.49 -4.83
N ALA A 177 38.10 16.66 -4.26
CA ALA A 177 39.08 17.51 -3.59
C ALA A 177 39.68 16.83 -2.36
N CYS A 178 38.86 16.22 -1.51
CA CYS A 178 39.31 15.44 -0.35
C CYS A 178 40.23 14.28 -0.76
N ALA A 179 39.85 13.53 -1.82
CA ALA A 179 40.69 12.44 -2.30
C ALA A 179 42.04 12.91 -2.89
N ASP A 180 42.08 14.05 -3.60
CA ASP A 180 43.31 14.67 -4.06
C ASP A 180 44.14 15.21 -2.89
N LEU A 181 43.57 15.77 -1.83
CA LEU A 181 44.26 16.25 -0.64
C LEU A 181 44.90 15.10 0.15
N VAL A 182 44.25 13.98 0.32
CA VAL A 182 44.83 12.77 0.96
C VAL A 182 46.05 12.30 0.20
N ARG A 183 46.09 12.53 -1.13
CA ARG A 183 47.22 12.15 -2.02
C ARG A 183 48.16 13.31 -2.31
N MET A 184 48.06 14.44 -1.58
CA MET A 184 48.79 15.69 -1.85
C MET A 184 50.31 15.51 -1.98
N ARG A 185 50.93 14.61 -1.21
CA ARG A 185 52.37 14.33 -1.31
C ARG A 185 52.81 13.92 -2.71
N ARG A 186 51.93 13.31 -3.50
CA ARG A 186 52.18 12.85 -4.87
C ARG A 186 51.76 13.86 -5.95
N HIS A 187 50.76 14.71 -5.66
CA HIS A 187 50.11 15.56 -6.65
C HIS A 187 49.73 16.95 -6.09
N ALA A 188 50.68 17.64 -5.41
CA ALA A 188 50.40 18.88 -4.66
C ALA A 188 49.69 19.98 -5.45
N ARG A 189 50.16 20.23 -6.70
CA ARG A 189 49.53 21.27 -7.55
C ARG A 189 48.10 20.94 -7.88
N ARG A 190 47.79 19.69 -8.27
CA ARG A 190 46.46 19.23 -8.61
C ARG A 190 45.55 19.29 -7.38
N ALA A 191 46.00 18.84 -6.22
CA ALA A 191 45.27 18.88 -4.97
C ALA A 191 44.88 20.33 -4.56
N ARG A 192 45.83 21.28 -4.66
CA ARG A 192 45.54 22.71 -4.36
C ARG A 192 44.50 23.28 -5.31
N ILE A 193 44.69 23.08 -6.63
CA ILE A 193 43.71 23.57 -7.64
C ILE A 193 42.33 22.95 -7.39
N GLY A 194 42.26 21.65 -7.11
CA GLY A 194 41.03 20.95 -6.84
C GLY A 194 40.32 21.43 -5.57
N ALA A 195 41.09 21.67 -4.51
CA ALA A 195 40.56 22.20 -3.24
C ALA A 195 40.03 23.63 -3.42
N ILE A 196 40.81 24.50 -4.09
CA ILE A 196 40.36 25.88 -4.40
C ILE A 196 39.10 25.84 -5.26
N ALA A 197 39.05 25.03 -6.32
CA ALA A 197 37.88 24.94 -7.19
C ALA A 197 36.63 24.46 -6.44
N ALA A 198 36.75 23.43 -5.59
CA ALA A 198 35.65 22.94 -4.76
C ALA A 198 35.19 23.99 -3.75
N ALA A 199 36.11 24.63 -3.04
CA ALA A 199 35.80 25.72 -2.12
C ALA A 199 35.12 26.90 -2.82
N SER A 200 35.65 27.34 -3.96
CA SER A 200 35.04 28.44 -4.76
C SER A 200 33.65 28.07 -5.23
N LEU A 201 33.41 26.81 -5.59
CA LEU A 201 32.09 26.33 -6.01
C LEU A 201 31.08 26.40 -4.85
N TRP A 202 31.47 25.97 -3.65
CA TRP A 202 30.64 26.05 -2.44
C TRP A 202 30.38 27.49 -2.04
N LEU A 203 31.39 28.35 -2.08
CA LEU A 203 31.24 29.80 -1.82
C LEU A 203 30.31 30.46 -2.85
N ALA A 204 30.45 30.13 -4.13
CA ALA A 204 29.58 30.61 -5.18
C ALA A 204 28.12 30.16 -4.96
N ALA A 205 27.91 28.89 -4.57
CA ALA A 205 26.59 28.40 -4.22
C ALA A 205 25.98 29.15 -3.03
N MET A 206 26.77 29.43 -1.98
CA MET A 206 26.33 30.22 -0.83
C MET A 206 26.05 31.68 -1.21
N ALA A 207 26.93 32.33 -2.00
CA ALA A 207 26.71 33.71 -2.46
C ALA A 207 25.46 33.82 -3.34
N TYR A 208 25.29 32.85 -4.27
CA TYR A 208 24.09 32.81 -5.08
C TYR A 208 22.83 32.58 -4.21
N GLY A 209 22.91 31.62 -3.26
CA GLY A 209 21.81 31.35 -2.34
C GLY A 209 21.45 32.56 -1.49
N SER A 210 22.45 33.29 -0.99
CA SER A 210 22.21 34.54 -0.24
C SER A 210 21.47 35.56 -1.10
N ALA A 211 21.90 35.77 -2.33
CA ALA A 211 21.23 36.69 -3.26
C ALA A 211 19.78 36.24 -3.54
N ARG A 212 19.57 34.95 -3.76
CA ARG A 212 18.23 34.41 -4.06
C ARG A 212 17.28 34.38 -2.87
N LEU A 213 17.80 34.31 -1.65
CA LEU A 213 16.98 34.37 -0.43
C LEU A 213 16.60 35.83 -0.08
N VAL A 214 17.36 36.82 -0.54
CA VAL A 214 17.02 38.25 -0.44
C VAL A 214 16.05 38.65 -1.57
N ASP A 215 16.32 38.18 -2.78
CA ASP A 215 15.49 38.44 -3.97
C ASP A 215 14.46 37.28 -4.16
N MET A 216 13.54 37.16 -3.21
CA MET A 216 12.44 36.20 -3.31
C MET A 216 11.43 36.67 -4.37
N PRO A 217 10.81 35.75 -5.13
CA PRO A 217 9.77 36.12 -6.09
C PRO A 217 8.66 36.92 -5.39
N ALA A 218 8.21 37.97 -6.04
CA ALA A 218 7.09 38.76 -5.55
C ALA A 218 5.85 37.89 -5.39
N THR A 219 5.18 37.99 -4.26
CA THR A 219 3.93 37.24 -4.02
C THR A 219 2.76 37.99 -4.65
N MET A 220 1.89 37.23 -5.33
CA MET A 220 0.63 37.75 -5.90
C MET A 220 -0.53 37.59 -4.88
N GLY A 221 -0.21 37.34 -3.63
CA GLY A 221 -1.15 37.04 -2.54
C GLY A 221 -0.85 35.71 -1.88
N ALA A 222 -1.82 35.18 -1.16
CA ALA A 222 -1.74 33.86 -0.53
C ALA A 222 -2.97 33.01 -0.87
N LEU A 223 -2.78 31.70 -0.93
CA LEU A 223 -3.83 30.69 -0.96
C LEU A 223 -3.94 30.07 0.44
N ARG A 224 -5.10 30.23 1.09
CA ARG A 224 -5.32 29.72 2.44
C ARG A 224 -5.86 28.29 2.35
N VAL A 225 -5.00 27.33 2.67
CA VAL A 225 -5.27 25.90 2.52
C VAL A 225 -5.51 25.26 3.89
N LEU A 226 -6.58 24.48 4.00
CA LEU A 226 -6.83 23.53 5.07
C LEU A 226 -6.44 22.13 4.59
N ALA A 227 -5.25 21.67 4.96
CA ALA A 227 -4.77 20.32 4.64
C ALA A 227 -5.19 19.34 5.73
N VAL A 228 -5.77 18.20 5.33
CA VAL A 228 -6.30 17.18 6.25
C VAL A 228 -5.46 15.91 6.14
N GLN A 229 -4.91 15.45 7.27
CA GLN A 229 -4.17 14.19 7.40
C GLN A 229 -5.04 13.16 8.11
N THR A 230 -5.29 12.01 7.49
CA THR A 230 -6.29 11.03 7.95
C THR A 230 -5.70 9.81 8.64
N ASN A 231 -4.42 9.54 8.43
CA ASN A 231 -3.72 8.36 8.97
C ASN A 231 -4.41 7.01 8.69
N VAL A 232 -5.01 6.86 7.51
CA VAL A 232 -5.57 5.59 7.06
C VAL A 232 -4.42 4.67 6.65
N THR A 233 -4.27 3.52 7.30
CA THR A 233 -3.20 2.57 7.02
C THR A 233 -3.37 1.94 5.63
N GLN A 234 -2.26 1.53 5.00
CA GLN A 234 -2.29 0.92 3.66
C GLN A 234 -3.10 -0.36 3.63
N SER A 235 -3.00 -1.20 4.66
CA SER A 235 -3.80 -2.42 4.80
C SER A 235 -5.30 -2.17 4.76
N ASN A 236 -5.76 -1.04 5.30
CA ASN A 236 -7.17 -0.64 5.24
C ASN A 236 -7.58 -0.11 3.87
N LYS A 237 -6.62 0.33 3.03
CA LYS A 237 -6.89 0.74 1.65
C LYS A 237 -6.94 -0.46 0.69
N ASP A 238 -6.10 -1.46 0.92
CA ASP A 238 -5.93 -2.59 -0.02
C ASP A 238 -7.09 -3.59 0.04
N ALA A 239 -7.69 -3.79 1.22
CA ALA A 239 -8.82 -4.72 1.40
C ALA A 239 -9.76 -4.27 2.53
N PRO A 240 -10.35 -3.08 2.45
CA PRO A 240 -11.21 -2.59 3.50
C PRO A 240 -12.56 -3.29 3.47
N ASP A 241 -13.07 -3.71 4.64
CA ASP A 241 -14.49 -3.96 4.77
C ASP A 241 -15.25 -2.61 4.67
N ARG A 242 -16.51 -2.69 4.24
CA ARG A 242 -17.34 -1.50 4.03
C ARG A 242 -17.49 -0.65 5.29
N ALA A 243 -17.68 -1.29 6.44
CA ALA A 243 -17.87 -0.57 7.70
C ALA A 243 -16.62 0.22 8.08
N THR A 244 -15.44 -0.32 7.78
CA THR A 244 -14.16 0.38 7.97
C THR A 244 -14.03 1.56 7.01
N GLN A 245 -14.39 1.40 5.73
CA GLN A 245 -14.41 2.51 4.78
C GLN A 245 -15.35 3.62 5.21
N ASP A 246 -16.59 3.27 5.60
CA ASP A 246 -17.58 4.24 6.04
C ASP A 246 -17.13 5.01 7.29
N ARG A 247 -16.51 4.33 8.27
CA ARG A 247 -15.94 4.98 9.46
C ARG A 247 -14.79 5.93 9.12
N GLN A 248 -13.85 5.49 8.27
CA GLN A 248 -12.70 6.32 7.88
C GLN A 248 -13.13 7.54 7.06
N PHE A 249 -14.07 7.36 6.16
CA PHE A 249 -14.64 8.45 5.40
C PHE A 249 -15.44 9.41 6.29
N GLY A 250 -16.24 8.89 7.23
CA GLY A 250 -16.93 9.71 8.24
C GLY A 250 -15.94 10.55 9.04
N ARG A 251 -14.82 9.94 9.50
CA ARG A 251 -13.76 10.65 10.25
C ARG A 251 -13.08 11.75 9.42
N LEU A 252 -12.84 11.51 8.13
CA LEU A 252 -12.31 12.53 7.21
C LEU A 252 -13.25 13.74 7.10
N LEU A 253 -14.56 13.50 6.98
CA LEU A 253 -15.57 14.58 6.98
C LEU A 253 -15.59 15.33 8.30
N GLU A 254 -15.55 14.64 9.44
CA GLU A 254 -15.52 15.24 10.78
C GLU A 254 -14.29 16.15 10.93
N LEU A 255 -13.08 15.66 10.66
CA LEU A 255 -11.84 16.45 10.71
C LEU A 255 -11.93 17.71 9.85
N THR A 256 -12.54 17.59 8.67
CA THR A 256 -12.72 18.72 7.77
C THR A 256 -13.67 19.76 8.35
N VAL A 257 -14.83 19.32 8.84
CA VAL A 257 -15.83 20.20 9.45
C VAL A 257 -15.29 20.88 10.70
N GLU A 258 -14.60 20.14 11.57
CA GLU A 258 -13.94 20.67 12.78
C GLU A 258 -12.89 21.72 12.42
N GLY A 259 -12.04 21.42 11.40
CA GLY A 259 -11.02 22.33 10.89
C GLY A 259 -11.59 23.62 10.32
N LEU A 260 -12.65 23.53 9.49
CA LEU A 260 -13.35 24.69 8.95
C LEU A 260 -14.04 25.51 10.05
N ALA A 261 -14.66 24.87 11.03
CA ALA A 261 -15.29 25.55 12.16
C ALA A 261 -14.26 26.25 13.03
N ALA A 262 -13.09 25.64 13.26
CA ALA A 262 -11.98 26.26 13.99
C ALA A 262 -11.42 27.48 13.25
N ALA A 263 -11.24 27.40 11.93
CA ALA A 263 -10.80 28.50 11.10
C ALA A 263 -11.81 29.68 11.15
N ARG A 264 -13.10 29.39 11.04
CA ARG A 264 -14.17 30.41 11.16
C ARG A 264 -14.15 31.10 12.53
N ARG A 265 -13.99 30.34 13.62
CA ARG A 265 -13.92 30.91 14.99
C ARG A 265 -12.68 31.80 15.17
N ALA A 266 -11.58 31.46 14.49
CA ALA A 266 -10.34 32.26 14.51
C ALA A 266 -10.40 33.49 13.58
N GLY A 267 -11.45 33.65 12.79
CA GLY A 267 -11.51 34.70 11.76
C GLY A 267 -10.56 34.49 10.59
N GLU A 268 -10.08 33.25 10.39
CA GLU A 268 -9.14 32.86 9.34
C GLU A 268 -9.91 32.18 8.19
N PRO A 269 -10.14 32.87 7.07
CA PRO A 269 -10.86 32.30 5.94
C PRO A 269 -10.03 31.17 5.29
N VAL A 270 -10.72 30.20 4.69
CA VAL A 270 -10.14 29.08 3.94
C VAL A 270 -10.56 29.20 2.48
N ASP A 271 -9.59 29.11 1.56
CA ASP A 271 -9.84 29.19 0.11
C ASP A 271 -9.90 27.79 -0.53
N LEU A 272 -9.25 26.81 0.09
CA LEU A 272 -9.14 25.43 -0.40
C LEU A 272 -9.04 24.45 0.77
N VAL A 273 -9.84 23.39 0.74
CA VAL A 273 -9.61 22.20 1.54
C VAL A 273 -8.83 21.20 0.69
N ALA A 274 -7.80 20.57 1.25
CA ALA A 274 -7.01 19.58 0.51
C ALA A 274 -6.94 18.25 1.31
N TRP A 275 -7.29 17.16 0.65
CA TRP A 275 -7.27 15.79 1.16
C TRP A 275 -6.20 14.96 0.46
N PRO A 276 -5.70 13.86 1.07
CA PRO A 276 -4.64 13.05 0.51
C PRO A 276 -5.01 12.29 -0.77
N GLU A 277 -4.00 11.63 -1.36
CA GLU A 277 -4.13 10.73 -2.50
C GLU A 277 -5.07 9.56 -2.20
N THR A 278 -5.93 9.20 -3.17
CA THR A 278 -6.84 8.03 -3.16
C THR A 278 -7.57 7.82 -1.84
N ILE A 279 -8.02 8.92 -1.22
CA ILE A 279 -8.67 8.86 0.09
C ILE A 279 -10.19 8.67 -0.02
N VAL A 280 -10.81 9.08 -1.14
CA VAL A 280 -12.22 8.87 -1.39
C VAL A 280 -12.41 7.55 -2.14
N PRO A 281 -13.12 6.57 -1.55
CA PRO A 281 -13.37 5.29 -2.18
C PRO A 281 -14.35 5.40 -3.35
N GLY A 282 -14.32 4.42 -4.25
CA GLY A 282 -15.29 4.29 -5.34
C GLY A 282 -14.68 4.44 -6.71
N PHE A 283 -15.53 4.79 -7.68
CA PHE A 283 -15.19 4.81 -9.09
C PHE A 283 -15.04 6.24 -9.65
N GLY A 284 -14.76 7.22 -8.80
CA GLY A 284 -14.59 8.61 -9.16
C GLY A 284 -15.90 9.42 -9.12
N PHE A 285 -15.84 10.63 -9.67
CA PHE A 285 -16.94 11.60 -9.69
C PHE A 285 -17.66 11.65 -11.04
N GLU A 286 -17.29 10.82 -11.99
CA GLU A 286 -17.88 10.77 -13.33
C GLU A 286 -19.35 10.36 -13.25
N ARG A 287 -20.24 11.21 -13.78
CA ARG A 287 -21.70 11.01 -13.74
C ARG A 287 -22.12 9.68 -14.32
N ASP A 288 -21.52 9.27 -15.43
CA ASP A 288 -21.87 8.01 -16.10
C ASP A 288 -21.57 6.80 -15.22
N ALA A 289 -20.44 6.82 -14.49
CA ALA A 289 -20.08 5.76 -13.56
C ALA A 289 -21.07 5.70 -12.38
N ILE A 290 -21.46 6.84 -11.82
CA ILE A 290 -22.43 6.93 -10.72
C ILE A 290 -23.81 6.48 -11.16
N LEU A 291 -24.27 6.94 -12.33
CA LEU A 291 -25.58 6.58 -12.88
C LEU A 291 -25.67 5.08 -13.16
N LEU A 292 -24.62 4.48 -13.76
CA LEU A 292 -24.54 3.04 -13.99
C LEU A 292 -24.71 2.25 -12.69
N GLN A 293 -24.01 2.67 -11.63
CA GLN A 293 -24.09 2.02 -10.32
C GLN A 293 -25.49 2.17 -9.71
N LYS A 294 -26.09 3.36 -9.75
CA LYS A 294 -27.45 3.60 -9.26
C LYS A 294 -28.49 2.77 -10.00
N GLN A 295 -28.43 2.73 -11.34
CA GLN A 295 -29.36 1.96 -12.16
C GLN A 295 -29.29 0.46 -11.89
N ARG A 296 -28.13 -0.04 -11.52
CA ARG A 296 -27.89 -1.45 -11.22
C ARG A 296 -27.99 -1.79 -9.74
N GLY A 297 -28.27 -0.81 -8.85
CA GLY A 297 -28.28 -1.00 -7.41
C GLY A 297 -26.93 -1.44 -6.83
N LEU A 298 -25.83 -0.97 -7.42
CA LEU A 298 -24.47 -1.35 -7.06
C LEU A 298 -23.84 -0.31 -6.11
N TRP A 299 -23.00 -0.78 -5.23
CA TRP A 299 -22.23 0.05 -4.31
C TRP A 299 -20.86 0.44 -4.97
N PRO A 300 -20.29 1.62 -4.66
CA PRO A 300 -20.77 2.63 -3.70
C PRO A 300 -21.77 3.65 -4.30
N ALA A 301 -21.99 3.67 -5.61
CA ALA A 301 -22.79 4.69 -6.29
C ALA A 301 -22.34 6.10 -5.87
N ASP A 302 -23.22 6.89 -5.26
CA ASP A 302 -22.91 8.25 -4.77
C ASP A 302 -22.69 8.33 -3.25
N GLN A 303 -22.55 7.20 -2.57
CA GLN A 303 -22.44 7.16 -1.10
C GLN A 303 -21.29 8.01 -0.56
N TYR A 304 -20.17 8.10 -1.28
CA TYR A 304 -19.01 8.92 -0.88
C TYR A 304 -18.99 10.26 -1.63
N VAL A 305 -19.40 10.27 -2.88
CA VAL A 305 -19.39 11.47 -3.74
C VAL A 305 -20.40 12.51 -3.24
N GLY A 306 -21.65 12.12 -2.97
CA GLY A 306 -22.69 13.03 -2.52
C GLY A 306 -22.35 13.83 -1.26
N PRO A 307 -21.85 13.21 -0.19
CA PRO A 307 -21.41 13.95 1.00
C PRO A 307 -20.26 14.93 0.74
N VAL A 308 -19.30 14.62 -0.16
CA VAL A 308 -18.21 15.55 -0.53
C VAL A 308 -18.77 16.76 -1.26
N GLU A 309 -19.61 16.53 -2.27
CA GLU A 309 -20.26 17.59 -3.03
C GLU A 309 -21.08 18.52 -2.12
N ALA A 310 -21.89 17.92 -1.24
CA ALA A 310 -22.69 18.66 -0.27
C ALA A 310 -21.84 19.43 0.77
N LEU A 311 -20.67 18.90 1.14
CA LEU A 311 -19.75 19.59 2.05
C LEU A 311 -19.12 20.80 1.36
N ALA A 312 -18.63 20.63 0.13
CA ALA A 312 -18.03 21.72 -0.65
C ALA A 312 -19.03 22.87 -0.87
N GLU A 313 -20.27 22.53 -1.28
CA GLU A 313 -21.35 23.49 -1.48
C GLU A 313 -21.72 24.24 -0.19
N ARG A 314 -21.97 23.51 0.91
CA ARG A 314 -22.34 24.11 2.20
C ARG A 314 -21.24 24.95 2.82
N ALA A 315 -19.99 24.53 2.65
CA ALA A 315 -18.83 25.28 3.14
C ALA A 315 -18.56 26.54 2.30
N GLY A 316 -18.95 26.52 1.02
CA GLY A 316 -18.57 27.54 0.03
C GLY A 316 -17.06 27.52 -0.25
N VAL A 317 -16.39 26.36 -0.03
CA VAL A 317 -14.94 26.17 -0.19
C VAL A 317 -14.72 24.93 -1.02
N PRO A 318 -13.96 25.01 -2.14
CA PRO A 318 -13.66 23.86 -2.95
C PRO A 318 -12.80 22.84 -2.17
N ILE A 319 -13.00 21.55 -2.47
CA ILE A 319 -12.26 20.44 -1.88
C ILE A 319 -11.42 19.80 -2.98
N LEU A 320 -10.09 19.85 -2.84
CA LEU A 320 -9.14 19.09 -3.66
C LEU A 320 -8.88 17.75 -2.98
N LEU A 321 -9.13 16.65 -3.68
CA LEU A 321 -9.03 15.30 -3.10
C LEU A 321 -8.49 14.29 -4.11
N GLY A 322 -7.90 13.19 -3.59
CA GLY A 322 -7.48 12.05 -4.39
C GLY A 322 -8.54 10.96 -4.45
N SER A 323 -8.82 10.45 -5.65
CA SER A 323 -9.68 9.29 -5.90
C SER A 323 -9.27 8.58 -7.19
N GLY A 324 -9.73 7.34 -7.39
CA GLY A 324 -9.63 6.68 -8.69
C GLY A 324 -10.60 7.28 -9.70
N ALA A 325 -10.22 7.36 -10.98
CA ALA A 325 -11.12 7.68 -12.08
C ALA A 325 -11.22 6.50 -13.04
N PHE A 326 -12.44 6.12 -13.43
CA PHE A 326 -12.70 4.95 -14.26
C PHE A 326 -13.49 5.37 -15.49
N ILE A 327 -12.85 5.32 -16.65
CA ILE A 327 -13.43 5.75 -17.92
C ILE A 327 -13.95 4.54 -18.69
N GLY A 328 -15.14 4.67 -19.27
CA GLY A 328 -15.80 3.58 -19.97
C GLY A 328 -16.28 2.48 -19.02
N LEU A 329 -16.58 2.83 -17.76
CA LEU A 329 -17.06 1.87 -16.78
C LEU A 329 -18.37 1.23 -17.26
N ARG A 330 -18.39 -0.09 -17.30
CA ARG A 330 -19.55 -0.89 -17.70
C ARG A 330 -19.62 -2.16 -16.87
N VAL A 331 -20.73 -2.85 -16.94
CA VAL A 331 -20.95 -4.12 -16.26
C VAL A 331 -21.10 -5.22 -17.31
N GLU A 332 -20.21 -6.18 -17.27
CA GLU A 332 -20.22 -7.38 -18.09
C GLU A 332 -20.38 -8.62 -17.20
N GLY A 333 -21.56 -9.24 -17.28
CA GLY A 333 -21.91 -10.31 -16.34
C GLY A 333 -21.95 -9.77 -14.90
N ASP A 334 -21.16 -10.37 -14.02
CA ASP A 334 -21.02 -10.02 -12.60
C ASP A 334 -19.75 -9.19 -12.30
N ARG A 335 -19.18 -8.52 -13.30
CA ARG A 335 -17.92 -7.77 -13.13
C ARG A 335 -18.03 -6.35 -13.64
N TYR A 336 -17.32 -5.43 -12.97
CA TYR A 336 -17.01 -4.13 -13.53
C TYR A 336 -15.88 -4.27 -14.54
N VAL A 337 -16.04 -3.64 -15.68
CA VAL A 337 -15.04 -3.52 -16.74
C VAL A 337 -14.91 -2.05 -17.12
N TRP A 338 -13.71 -1.60 -17.35
CA TRP A 338 -13.42 -0.23 -17.74
C TRP A 338 -12.33 -0.16 -18.80
N ASP A 339 -12.32 0.92 -19.57
CA ASP A 339 -11.34 1.11 -20.62
C ASP A 339 -10.02 1.68 -20.08
N ARG A 340 -10.12 2.65 -19.17
CA ARG A 340 -8.96 3.29 -18.52
C ARG A 340 -9.24 3.56 -17.05
N GLN A 341 -8.23 3.34 -16.22
CA GLN A 341 -8.26 3.67 -14.79
C GLN A 341 -7.10 4.61 -14.47
N PHE A 342 -7.40 5.72 -13.77
CA PHE A 342 -6.41 6.70 -13.37
C PHE A 342 -6.37 6.86 -11.86
N ASN A 343 -5.20 7.23 -11.35
CA ASN A 343 -5.04 7.85 -10.05
C ASN A 343 -5.19 9.35 -10.24
N SER A 344 -6.21 9.96 -9.64
CA SER A 344 -6.66 11.31 -9.99
C SER A 344 -6.83 12.23 -8.80
N GLY A 345 -6.57 13.52 -9.03
CA GLY A 345 -6.97 14.62 -8.15
C GLY A 345 -8.23 15.29 -8.67
N TYR A 346 -9.23 15.45 -7.81
CA TYR A 346 -10.49 16.12 -8.12
C TYR A 346 -10.61 17.41 -7.31
N LEU A 347 -10.93 18.51 -7.97
CA LEU A 347 -11.31 19.77 -7.35
C LEU A 347 -12.83 19.89 -7.39
N VAL A 348 -13.50 19.60 -6.30
CA VAL A 348 -14.95 19.55 -6.17
C VAL A 348 -15.44 20.87 -5.56
N ARG A 349 -16.42 21.53 -6.23
CA ARG A 349 -17.02 22.80 -5.78
C ARG A 349 -18.47 22.61 -5.30
N GLY A 350 -19.14 21.60 -5.80
CA GLY A 350 -20.53 21.28 -5.48
C GLY A 350 -21.06 20.14 -6.35
N PRO A 351 -22.37 19.86 -6.31
CA PRO A 351 -22.98 18.75 -7.04
C PRO A 351 -22.74 18.80 -8.55
N GLY A 352 -21.93 17.86 -9.03
CA GLY A 352 -21.55 17.75 -10.45
C GLY A 352 -20.62 18.83 -10.96
N ASP A 353 -20.12 19.72 -10.11
CA ASP A 353 -19.11 20.75 -10.46
C ASP A 353 -17.75 20.34 -9.93
N PHE A 354 -16.97 19.74 -10.78
CA PHE A 354 -15.59 19.35 -10.48
C PHE A 354 -14.66 19.46 -11.68
N ASP A 355 -13.39 19.68 -11.41
CA ASP A 355 -12.28 19.50 -12.34
C ASP A 355 -11.45 18.30 -11.92
N ARG A 356 -10.78 17.66 -12.90
CA ARG A 356 -9.93 16.48 -12.67
C ARG A 356 -8.55 16.65 -13.30
N VAL A 357 -7.54 16.16 -12.60
CA VAL A 357 -6.18 15.96 -13.10
C VAL A 357 -5.77 14.51 -12.83
N ASP A 358 -5.09 13.90 -13.79
CA ASP A 358 -4.67 12.52 -13.71
C ASP A 358 -3.16 12.43 -13.49
N LYS A 359 -2.70 11.48 -12.70
CA LYS A 359 -1.28 11.18 -12.49
C LYS A 359 -0.60 10.88 -13.82
N ILE A 360 0.39 11.67 -14.18
CA ILE A 360 1.07 11.57 -15.50
C ILE A 360 2.29 10.66 -15.46
N LEU A 361 2.87 10.42 -14.29
CA LEU A 361 4.01 9.53 -14.09
C LEU A 361 3.67 8.47 -13.04
N LEU A 362 3.44 7.26 -13.52
CA LEU A 362 3.15 6.12 -12.65
C LEU A 362 4.40 5.68 -11.89
N THR A 363 4.20 5.19 -10.67
CA THR A 363 5.28 4.68 -9.81
C THR A 363 5.84 3.40 -10.40
N PRO A 364 7.16 3.36 -10.76
CA PRO A 364 7.78 2.15 -11.26
C PRO A 364 7.68 1.02 -10.23
N PHE A 365 7.29 -0.18 -10.68
CA PHE A 365 7.08 -1.38 -9.86
C PHE A 365 6.04 -1.25 -8.74
N GLY A 366 5.27 -0.15 -8.72
CA GLY A 366 4.13 0.05 -7.83
C GLY A 366 2.82 0.15 -8.60
N GLU A 367 2.81 0.92 -9.68
CA GLU A 367 1.65 1.18 -10.54
C GLU A 367 1.89 0.75 -12.00
N THR A 368 3.14 0.51 -12.38
CA THR A 368 3.56 0.03 -13.69
C THR A 368 4.82 -0.82 -13.59
N MET A 369 5.01 -1.77 -14.52
CA MET A 369 6.26 -2.53 -14.65
C MET A 369 7.06 -2.04 -15.86
N PRO A 370 8.02 -1.11 -15.69
CA PRO A 370 8.83 -0.57 -16.77
C PRO A 370 9.49 -1.67 -17.58
N TYR A 371 9.37 -1.61 -18.91
CA TYR A 371 9.89 -2.58 -19.90
C TYR A 371 9.30 -4.00 -19.82
N ILE A 372 8.90 -4.48 -18.64
CA ILE A 372 8.43 -5.84 -18.38
C ILE A 372 7.02 -6.05 -18.90
N SER A 373 6.15 -5.02 -18.79
CA SER A 373 4.77 -5.06 -19.27
C SER A 373 4.64 -5.36 -20.77
N ARG A 374 5.74 -5.28 -21.53
CA ARG A 374 5.80 -5.74 -22.93
C ARG A 374 5.76 -7.26 -23.08
N TRP A 375 6.15 -7.99 -22.04
CA TRP A 375 6.18 -9.46 -22.00
C TRP A 375 5.19 -9.97 -20.94
N LYS A 376 3.93 -10.10 -21.34
CA LYS A 376 2.82 -10.47 -20.44
C LYS A 376 3.10 -11.73 -19.60
N TRP A 377 3.75 -12.75 -20.19
CA TRP A 377 4.14 -13.96 -19.47
C TRP A 377 5.16 -13.71 -18.36
N LEU A 378 6.08 -12.74 -18.54
CA LEU A 378 7.07 -12.38 -17.53
C LEU A 378 6.45 -11.50 -16.45
N GLU A 379 5.60 -10.56 -16.86
CA GLU A 379 4.80 -9.73 -15.95
C GLU A 379 3.98 -10.63 -15.01
N GLN A 380 3.24 -11.59 -15.55
CA GLN A 380 2.43 -12.52 -14.76
C GLN A 380 3.27 -13.34 -13.78
N LYS A 381 4.41 -13.89 -14.23
CA LYS A 381 5.33 -14.63 -13.34
C LYS A 381 5.89 -13.78 -12.20
N LEU A 382 6.17 -12.50 -12.46
CA LEU A 382 6.65 -11.57 -11.42
C LEU A 382 5.53 -11.17 -10.46
N LEU A 383 4.30 -11.02 -10.95
CA LEU A 383 3.12 -10.82 -10.12
C LEU A 383 2.88 -12.01 -9.19
N ASP A 384 3.00 -13.23 -9.70
CA ASP A 384 2.86 -14.46 -8.92
C ASP A 384 3.95 -14.62 -7.85
N LEU A 385 5.14 -14.03 -8.08
CA LEU A 385 6.29 -14.10 -7.18
C LEU A 385 6.23 -13.14 -5.96
N GLY A 386 5.23 -12.25 -5.88
CA GLY A 386 5.12 -11.46 -4.66
C GLY A 386 4.61 -10.02 -4.78
N ALA A 387 4.02 -9.62 -5.88
CA ALA A 387 3.45 -8.29 -6.05
C ALA A 387 1.96 -8.25 -5.63
N ARG A 388 1.61 -8.81 -4.47
CA ARG A 388 0.23 -8.83 -3.98
C ARG A 388 -0.22 -7.43 -3.56
N GLY A 389 -1.39 -7.00 -4.05
CA GLY A 389 -1.97 -5.69 -3.73
C GLY A 389 -1.56 -4.55 -4.67
N MET A 390 -0.70 -4.79 -5.66
CA MET A 390 -0.31 -3.80 -6.65
C MET A 390 -1.28 -3.79 -7.83
N GLN A 391 -1.71 -2.60 -8.23
CA GLN A 391 -2.58 -2.42 -9.41
C GLN A 391 -1.72 -1.95 -10.59
N PHE A 392 -1.26 -2.89 -11.42
CA PHE A 392 -0.45 -2.59 -12.61
C PHE A 392 -1.25 -2.23 -13.86
N ASN A 393 -2.54 -1.99 -13.72
CA ASN A 393 -3.46 -1.62 -14.79
C ASN A 393 -3.82 -0.14 -14.82
N LEU A 394 -3.11 0.69 -14.07
CA LEU A 394 -3.32 2.13 -14.09
C LEU A 394 -2.86 2.73 -15.42
N SER A 395 -3.63 3.69 -15.91
CA SER A 395 -3.29 4.50 -17.08
C SER A 395 -2.59 5.78 -16.63
N ALA A 396 -1.53 6.19 -17.32
CA ALA A 396 -0.96 7.50 -17.13
C ALA A 396 -1.84 8.58 -17.76
N GLY A 397 -1.93 9.74 -17.11
CA GLY A 397 -2.54 10.93 -17.67
C GLY A 397 -1.81 11.43 -18.91
N ASP A 398 -2.51 12.06 -19.82
CA ASP A 398 -1.96 12.43 -21.13
C ASP A 398 -0.96 13.59 -21.06
N ALA A 399 -1.21 14.59 -20.20
CA ALA A 399 -0.33 15.74 -20.00
C ALA A 399 -0.58 16.42 -18.66
N GLY A 400 0.37 17.25 -18.22
CA GLY A 400 0.16 18.13 -17.08
C GLY A 400 -1.01 19.08 -17.31
N ARG A 401 -1.89 19.18 -16.31
CA ARG A 401 -3.03 20.10 -16.28
C ARG A 401 -3.01 20.89 -14.98
N LEU A 402 -3.47 22.13 -15.00
CA LEU A 402 -3.62 22.97 -13.82
C LEU A 402 -5.09 23.02 -13.41
N LEU A 403 -5.31 23.15 -12.12
CA LEU A 403 -6.62 23.45 -11.53
C LEU A 403 -6.65 24.92 -11.11
N GLU A 404 -7.80 25.53 -11.19
CA GLU A 404 -7.97 26.93 -10.78
C GLU A 404 -8.80 27.03 -9.51
N VAL A 405 -8.26 27.73 -8.52
CA VAL A 405 -8.89 28.01 -7.23
C VAL A 405 -8.92 29.52 -7.03
N ARG A 406 -10.02 30.04 -6.49
CA ARG A 406 -10.14 31.46 -6.17
C ARG A 406 -9.47 31.74 -4.82
N GLY A 407 -8.30 32.36 -4.83
CA GLY A 407 -7.63 32.84 -3.63
C GLY A 407 -8.03 34.28 -3.28
N ALA A 408 -7.47 34.80 -2.18
CA ALA A 408 -7.79 36.14 -1.67
C ALA A 408 -7.49 37.28 -2.68
N ALA A 409 -6.46 37.12 -3.52
CA ALA A 409 -6.02 38.11 -4.49
C ALA A 409 -6.49 37.83 -5.93
N GLY A 410 -7.34 36.82 -6.14
CA GLY A 410 -7.82 36.44 -7.47
C GLY A 410 -7.61 34.94 -7.79
N PRO A 411 -7.70 34.58 -9.08
CA PRO A 411 -7.55 33.17 -9.48
C PRO A 411 -6.10 32.66 -9.29
N VAL A 412 -5.95 31.51 -8.70
CA VAL A 412 -4.69 30.81 -8.45
C VAL A 412 -4.67 29.50 -9.23
N ARG A 413 -3.72 29.36 -10.13
CA ARG A 413 -3.51 28.11 -10.87
C ARG A 413 -2.59 27.20 -10.06
N ILE A 414 -3.14 26.08 -9.60
CA ILE A 414 -2.41 25.10 -8.81
C ILE A 414 -1.97 23.92 -9.66
N GLY A 415 -0.69 23.55 -9.54
CA GLY A 415 -0.18 22.27 -10.04
C GLY A 415 -0.36 21.20 -8.95
N VAL A 416 -0.84 20.03 -9.34
CA VAL A 416 -1.14 18.95 -8.41
C VAL A 416 -0.28 17.71 -8.74
N PRO A 417 0.97 17.64 -8.26
CA PRO A 417 1.72 16.39 -8.32
C PRO A 417 1.09 15.37 -7.37
N ILE A 418 0.97 14.12 -7.85
CA ILE A 418 0.35 13.03 -7.08
C ILE A 418 1.45 12.04 -6.65
N CYS A 419 1.63 11.90 -5.32
CA CYS A 419 2.53 10.94 -4.68
C CYS A 419 3.95 11.00 -5.27
N PHE A 420 4.47 9.89 -5.81
CA PHE A 420 5.82 9.73 -6.37
C PHE A 420 6.23 10.83 -7.38
N GLU A 421 5.29 11.49 -8.05
CA GLU A 421 5.58 12.56 -9.00
C GLU A 421 6.38 13.72 -8.37
N ASP A 422 6.14 14.00 -7.08
CA ASP A 422 6.85 15.07 -6.37
C ASP A 422 8.35 14.79 -6.21
N THR A 423 8.77 13.54 -6.31
CA THR A 423 10.19 13.17 -6.30
C THR A 423 10.86 13.37 -7.66
N VAL A 424 10.07 13.43 -8.73
CA VAL A 424 10.57 13.39 -10.12
C VAL A 424 10.47 14.75 -10.79
N SER A 425 11.59 15.48 -10.91
CA SER A 425 11.67 16.84 -11.48
C SER A 425 10.94 17.00 -12.81
N ARG A 426 11.02 16.00 -13.71
CA ARG A 426 10.38 16.09 -15.05
C ARG A 426 8.85 16.10 -14.97
N ALA A 427 8.28 15.31 -14.03
CA ALA A 427 6.83 15.23 -13.84
C ALA A 427 6.32 16.59 -13.34
N VAL A 428 6.93 17.10 -12.25
CA VAL A 428 6.53 18.40 -11.69
C VAL A 428 6.77 19.53 -12.69
N ARG A 429 7.88 19.50 -13.46
CA ARG A 429 8.12 20.48 -14.53
C ARG A 429 7.03 20.45 -15.59
N SER A 430 6.57 19.28 -16.02
CA SER A 430 5.45 19.13 -16.98
C SER A 430 4.18 19.77 -16.43
N ILE A 431 3.84 19.47 -15.15
CA ILE A 431 2.67 20.02 -14.48
C ILE A 431 2.78 21.55 -14.38
N VAL A 432 3.90 22.06 -13.84
CA VAL A 432 4.11 23.50 -13.63
C VAL A 432 4.07 24.30 -14.92
N SER A 433 4.50 23.69 -16.02
CA SER A 433 4.61 24.38 -17.32
C SER A 433 3.34 24.28 -18.17
N ALA A 434 2.28 23.61 -17.68
CA ALA A 434 1.03 23.48 -18.40
C ALA A 434 0.32 24.83 -18.55
N GLY A 435 -0.30 25.06 -19.71
CA GLY A 435 -1.03 26.30 -20.00
C GLY A 435 -0.21 27.57 -19.72
N GLU A 436 -0.77 28.48 -18.95
CA GLU A 436 -0.11 29.72 -18.53
C GLU A 436 0.88 29.56 -17.37
N GLY A 437 1.02 28.32 -16.85
CA GLY A 437 1.91 27.98 -15.76
C GLY A 437 1.29 28.11 -14.38
N ALA A 438 1.78 27.25 -13.46
CA ALA A 438 1.30 27.21 -12.08
C ALA A 438 1.75 28.42 -11.26
N ASN A 439 0.96 28.77 -10.26
CA ASN A 439 1.25 29.79 -9.26
C ASN A 439 1.63 29.19 -7.89
N ALA A 440 1.20 27.98 -7.62
CA ALA A 440 1.49 27.21 -6.41
C ALA A 440 1.39 25.70 -6.69
N LEU A 441 1.90 24.88 -5.78
CA LEU A 441 1.81 23.42 -5.82
C LEU A 441 0.99 22.90 -4.63
N VAL A 442 0.12 21.93 -4.91
CA VAL A 442 -0.58 21.15 -3.89
C VAL A 442 -0.31 19.67 -4.17
N ASN A 443 0.57 19.07 -3.40
CA ASN A 443 0.92 17.66 -3.55
C ASN A 443 -0.06 16.78 -2.75
N LEU A 444 -0.68 15.81 -3.40
CA LEU A 444 -1.52 14.79 -2.76
C LEU A 444 -0.72 13.49 -2.67
N SER A 445 -0.49 12.99 -1.46
CA SER A 445 0.36 11.82 -1.25
C SER A 445 -0.24 10.77 -0.32
N ASN A 446 0.12 9.52 -0.57
CA ASN A 446 -0.17 8.42 0.31
C ASN A 446 1.13 7.69 0.69
N ASP A 447 1.70 8.05 1.83
CA ASP A 447 2.94 7.43 2.31
C ASP A 447 2.71 6.10 3.05
N GLY A 448 1.53 5.49 2.90
CA GLY A 448 1.20 4.17 3.45
C GLY A 448 2.08 3.05 2.91
N TRP A 449 2.65 3.24 1.72
CA TRP A 449 3.61 2.33 1.09
C TRP A 449 4.88 2.07 1.92
N PHE A 450 5.26 3.02 2.79
CA PHE A 450 6.40 2.85 3.69
C PHE A 450 6.07 2.01 4.93
N GLY A 451 4.84 1.50 5.08
CA GLY A 451 4.41 0.78 6.27
C GLY A 451 4.72 1.58 7.54
N ASP A 452 5.26 0.91 8.54
CA ASP A 452 5.70 1.55 9.79
C ASP A 452 7.12 2.17 9.71
N TYR A 453 7.76 2.14 8.54
CA TYR A 453 9.11 2.67 8.35
C TYR A 453 9.10 4.21 8.21
N LEU A 454 9.07 4.90 9.33
CA LEU A 454 9.04 6.38 9.42
C LEU A 454 10.14 7.09 8.62
N PRO A 455 11.40 6.59 8.54
CA PRO A 455 12.44 7.25 7.76
C PRO A 455 12.09 7.42 6.28
N GLY A 456 11.39 6.45 5.66
CA GLY A 456 10.96 6.55 4.26
C GLY A 456 10.04 7.75 4.01
N ARG A 457 9.13 8.02 4.96
CA ARG A 457 8.22 9.17 4.89
C ARG A 457 8.97 10.51 4.95
N ALA A 458 9.98 10.63 5.82
CA ALA A 458 10.82 11.83 5.92
C ALA A 458 11.72 12.00 4.67
N GLN A 459 12.22 10.90 4.10
CA GLN A 459 12.99 10.91 2.87
C GLN A 459 12.15 11.38 1.68
N HIS A 460 10.87 10.98 1.63
CA HIS A 460 9.93 11.43 0.60
C HIS A 460 9.67 12.94 0.70
N GLU A 461 9.36 13.44 1.90
CA GLU A 461 9.21 14.88 2.14
C GLU A 461 10.45 15.68 1.71
N GLN A 462 11.64 15.18 2.06
CA GLN A 462 12.89 15.81 1.69
C GLN A 462 13.08 15.88 0.17
N ALA A 463 12.68 14.84 -0.57
CA ALA A 463 12.74 14.83 -2.03
C ALA A 463 11.74 15.80 -2.66
N ALA A 464 10.52 15.90 -2.11
CA ALA A 464 9.48 16.80 -2.58
C ALA A 464 9.88 18.30 -2.46
N ARG A 465 10.56 18.68 -1.37
CA ARG A 465 10.99 20.07 -1.12
C ARG A 465 11.84 20.66 -2.24
N TRP A 466 12.65 19.85 -2.92
CA TRP A 466 13.46 20.35 -4.04
C TRP A 466 12.64 20.96 -5.16
N ARG A 467 11.41 20.50 -5.37
CA ARG A 467 10.52 21.03 -6.41
C ARG A 467 10.19 22.49 -6.22
N THR A 468 10.08 22.91 -4.95
CA THR A 468 9.79 24.32 -4.66
C THR A 468 10.92 25.24 -5.12
N ILE A 469 12.17 24.85 -4.94
CA ILE A 469 13.34 25.63 -5.36
C ILE A 469 13.51 25.59 -6.87
N GLU A 470 13.38 24.41 -7.49
CA GLU A 470 13.52 24.24 -8.94
C GLU A 470 12.55 25.12 -9.72
N HIS A 471 11.34 25.31 -9.21
CA HIS A 471 10.29 26.05 -9.90
C HIS A 471 9.97 27.40 -9.29
N ARG A 472 10.60 27.76 -8.17
CA ARG A 472 10.32 28.97 -7.40
C ARG A 472 8.85 29.13 -7.05
N LEU A 473 8.21 28.02 -6.68
CA LEU A 473 6.81 27.96 -6.27
C LEU A 473 6.71 27.40 -4.85
N ALA A 474 5.82 27.95 -4.06
CA ALA A 474 5.49 27.37 -2.77
C ALA A 474 4.65 26.10 -2.97
N MET A 475 4.74 25.18 -2.01
CA MET A 475 4.03 23.91 -2.03
C MET A 475 3.42 23.59 -0.67
N VAL A 476 2.17 23.13 -0.65
CA VAL A 476 1.61 22.38 0.46
C VAL A 476 1.58 20.89 0.09
N ARG A 477 2.15 20.06 0.95
CA ARG A 477 2.12 18.60 0.85
C ARG A 477 1.06 18.07 1.80
N VAL A 478 0.10 17.33 1.25
CA VAL A 478 -1.02 16.74 2.00
C VAL A 478 -0.85 15.22 1.94
N ALA A 479 -0.44 14.66 3.07
CA ALA A 479 -0.16 13.24 3.15
C ALA A 479 -1.22 12.51 3.99
N ASN A 480 -1.49 11.26 3.65
CA ASN A 480 -2.36 10.40 4.44
C ASN A 480 -1.67 9.98 5.77
N THR A 481 -0.62 9.15 5.67
CA THR A 481 0.13 8.65 6.84
C THR A 481 1.50 9.29 6.98
N GLY A 482 1.91 10.11 6.01
CA GLY A 482 3.23 10.72 5.90
C GLY A 482 3.35 12.06 6.60
N VAL A 483 4.17 12.94 6.01
CA VAL A 483 4.45 14.27 6.54
C VAL A 483 3.61 15.30 5.78
N THR A 484 2.60 15.87 6.45
CA THR A 484 1.85 17.03 5.93
C THR A 484 2.54 18.30 6.39
N ALA A 485 3.00 19.10 5.43
CA ALA A 485 3.76 20.33 5.68
C ALA A 485 3.64 21.30 4.51
N ALA A 486 4.03 22.56 4.71
CA ALA A 486 4.10 23.56 3.65
C ALA A 486 5.49 24.18 3.57
N PHE A 487 5.89 24.51 2.34
CA PHE A 487 7.21 25.05 1.99
C PHE A 487 7.06 26.28 1.11
N ASP A 488 7.92 27.26 1.34
CA ASP A 488 8.02 28.40 0.45
C ASP A 488 8.82 28.09 -0.83
N SER A 489 8.92 29.05 -1.72
CA SER A 489 9.64 28.93 -2.99
C SER A 489 11.17 28.79 -2.84
N ALA A 490 11.70 28.88 -1.63
CA ALA A 490 13.10 28.67 -1.29
C ALA A 490 13.35 27.32 -0.59
N GLY A 491 12.32 26.47 -0.46
CA GLY A 491 12.42 25.17 0.23
C GLY A 491 12.39 25.24 1.74
N ARG A 492 12.09 26.41 2.32
CA ARG A 492 11.95 26.54 3.78
C ARG A 492 10.56 26.07 4.22
N ARG A 493 10.50 25.33 5.32
CA ARG A 493 9.21 24.94 5.90
C ARG A 493 8.54 26.17 6.54
N ILE A 494 7.33 26.49 6.11
CA ILE A 494 6.53 27.60 6.59
C ILE A 494 5.37 27.19 7.50
N ALA A 495 4.92 25.92 7.42
CA ALA A 495 3.91 25.38 8.31
C ALA A 495 4.10 23.85 8.49
N GLY A 496 3.64 23.32 9.61
CA GLY A 496 3.81 21.92 9.98
C GLY A 496 5.21 21.61 10.55
N PRO A 497 5.64 20.34 10.53
CA PRO A 497 4.91 19.19 10.01
C PRO A 497 3.80 18.71 10.97
N LEU A 498 2.73 18.14 10.40
CA LEU A 498 1.93 17.20 11.19
C LEU A 498 2.76 15.91 11.34
N PRO A 499 2.78 15.31 12.53
CA PRO A 499 3.55 14.11 12.76
C PRO A 499 3.10 12.97 11.84
N PRO A 500 4.03 12.19 11.26
CA PRO A 500 3.66 11.00 10.50
C PRO A 500 2.95 10.01 11.42
N GLY A 501 1.89 9.37 10.90
CA GLY A 501 1.08 8.44 11.67
C GLY A 501 0.09 9.09 12.65
N ALA A 502 -0.13 10.41 12.58
CA ALA A 502 -1.15 11.12 13.35
C ALA A 502 -2.30 11.59 12.46
N GLU A 503 -3.50 11.73 13.03
CA GLU A 503 -4.61 12.48 12.43
C GLU A 503 -4.47 13.97 12.74
N GLY A 504 -4.94 14.82 11.84
CA GLY A 504 -5.00 16.25 12.12
C GLY A 504 -5.27 17.11 10.90
N VAL A 505 -5.34 18.42 11.18
CA VAL A 505 -5.51 19.44 10.15
C VAL A 505 -4.39 20.47 10.26
N LEU A 506 -3.87 20.91 9.12
CA LEU A 506 -2.88 21.95 9.03
C LEU A 506 -3.47 23.12 8.24
N ARG A 507 -3.55 24.29 8.86
CA ARG A 507 -3.93 25.54 8.21
C ARG A 507 -2.65 26.24 7.76
N VAL A 508 -2.63 26.70 6.52
CA VAL A 508 -1.47 27.37 5.95
C VAL A 508 -1.86 28.48 4.99
N GLU A 509 -1.20 29.59 5.08
CA GLU A 509 -1.19 30.65 4.07
C GLU A 509 -0.04 30.37 3.11
N LEU A 510 -0.33 29.76 1.98
CA LEU A 510 0.64 29.40 0.97
C LEU A 510 0.93 30.59 0.08
N PRO A 511 2.16 31.15 0.04
CA PRO A 511 2.51 32.27 -0.81
C PRO A 511 2.31 31.91 -2.29
N VAL A 512 1.52 32.70 -2.99
CA VAL A 512 1.26 32.53 -4.43
C VAL A 512 2.23 33.41 -5.20
N GLY A 513 3.00 32.80 -6.08
CA GLY A 513 4.01 33.50 -6.84
C GLY A 513 3.91 33.26 -8.35
N SER A 514 4.60 34.09 -9.12
CA SER A 514 4.85 33.76 -10.50
C SER A 514 5.95 32.70 -10.61
N ARG A 515 5.81 31.80 -11.55
CA ARG A 515 6.83 30.83 -11.93
C ARG A 515 8.16 31.54 -12.22
N GLY A 516 9.25 31.15 -11.57
CA GLY A 516 10.57 31.73 -11.78
C GLY A 516 11.67 30.69 -11.73
N GLY A 517 12.70 30.79 -12.49
CA GLY A 517 13.86 29.92 -12.50
C GLY A 517 14.22 29.44 -13.91
N LEU A 518 15.51 29.36 -14.17
CA LEU A 518 16.04 28.90 -15.46
C LEU A 518 15.67 27.39 -15.63
N PHE A 519 15.74 26.62 -14.55
CA PHE A 519 15.44 25.18 -14.57
C PHE A 519 14.02 24.88 -15.08
N THR A 520 13.01 25.67 -14.72
CA THR A 520 11.65 25.49 -15.25
C THR A 520 11.61 25.55 -16.77
N ARG A 521 12.46 26.39 -17.39
CA ARG A 521 12.55 26.52 -18.85
C ARG A 521 13.42 25.45 -19.48
N THR A 522 14.59 25.18 -18.91
CA THR A 522 15.61 24.30 -19.51
C THR A 522 15.53 22.84 -19.03
N GLY A 523 14.97 22.60 -17.85
CA GLY A 523 14.97 21.26 -17.22
C GLY A 523 16.39 20.77 -16.92
N ASP A 524 16.62 19.49 -17.03
CA ASP A 524 17.85 18.78 -16.65
C ASP A 524 19.05 18.99 -17.60
N VAL A 525 19.07 20.01 -18.45
CA VAL A 525 20.11 20.21 -19.48
C VAL A 525 21.51 20.21 -18.89
N ALA A 526 21.72 20.80 -17.71
CA ALA A 526 23.04 20.81 -17.05
C ALA A 526 23.48 19.39 -16.64
N SER A 527 22.61 18.61 -16.02
CA SER A 527 22.92 17.23 -15.61
C SER A 527 23.07 16.30 -16.80
N TRP A 528 22.28 16.49 -17.84
CA TRP A 528 22.42 15.79 -19.11
C TRP A 528 23.76 16.08 -19.80
N ALA A 529 24.20 17.33 -19.81
CA ALA A 529 25.52 17.71 -20.32
C ALA A 529 26.64 17.02 -19.52
N MET A 530 26.54 16.91 -18.19
CA MET A 530 27.48 16.16 -17.35
C MET A 530 27.45 14.67 -17.66
N PHE A 531 26.27 14.07 -17.91
CA PHE A 531 26.17 12.68 -18.35
C PHE A 531 26.91 12.46 -19.68
N LEU A 532 26.68 13.31 -20.67
CA LEU A 532 27.39 13.23 -21.95
C LEU A 532 28.91 13.41 -21.77
N ALA A 533 29.33 14.39 -20.96
CA ALA A 533 30.73 14.60 -20.65
C ALA A 533 31.33 13.34 -19.98
N SER A 534 30.61 12.67 -19.10
CA SER A 534 31.05 11.42 -18.48
C SER A 534 31.23 10.29 -19.50
N VAL A 535 30.28 10.14 -20.44
CA VAL A 535 30.37 9.17 -21.55
C VAL A 535 31.61 9.47 -22.43
N VAL A 536 31.78 10.75 -22.84
CA VAL A 536 32.95 11.18 -23.62
C VAL A 536 34.26 10.90 -22.88
N MET A 537 34.31 11.16 -21.57
CA MET A 537 35.47 10.84 -20.74
C MET A 537 35.75 9.35 -20.76
N MET A 538 34.74 8.50 -20.62
CA MET A 538 34.93 7.04 -20.62
C MET A 538 35.36 6.49 -21.98
N VAL A 539 34.83 7.01 -23.07
CA VAL A 539 35.23 6.65 -24.44
C VAL A 539 36.70 7.04 -24.66
N ARG A 540 37.09 8.29 -24.31
CA ARG A 540 38.45 8.77 -24.45
C ARG A 540 39.47 8.04 -23.56
N ALA A 541 39.04 7.52 -22.42
CA ALA A 541 39.91 6.71 -21.55
C ALA A 541 40.23 5.32 -22.15
N ARG A 542 39.46 4.85 -23.11
CA ARG A 542 39.66 3.54 -23.77
C ARG A 542 40.53 3.59 -25.02
N LEU A 543 40.60 4.74 -25.70
CA LEU A 543 41.23 4.86 -27.03
C LEU A 543 42.65 5.38 -26.91
N PRO A 544 43.65 4.67 -27.49
CA PRO A 544 45.08 5.13 -27.46
C PRO A 544 45.26 6.40 -28.27
N ARG A 545 44.64 6.58 -29.42
CA ARG A 545 44.53 7.81 -30.22
C ARG A 545 43.21 7.77 -31.01
N PRO A 546 42.17 8.53 -30.66
CA PRO A 546 40.97 8.56 -31.47
C PRO A 546 41.29 9.26 -32.80
N GLY A 547 41.13 8.56 -33.89
CA GLY A 547 41.01 9.17 -35.21
C GLY A 547 39.79 10.07 -35.24
N ALA A 548 39.79 11.12 -36.08
CA ALA A 548 38.70 12.12 -36.17
C ALA A 548 37.29 11.50 -36.36
N GLY A 549 37.20 10.26 -36.88
CA GLY A 549 35.94 9.55 -37.08
C GLY A 549 35.24 9.09 -35.79
N VAL A 550 36.01 8.69 -34.76
CA VAL A 550 35.42 8.23 -33.48
C VAL A 550 34.87 9.41 -32.66
N LEU A 551 35.54 10.57 -32.77
CA LEU A 551 35.06 11.79 -32.16
C LEU A 551 33.77 12.31 -32.83
N ARG A 552 33.69 12.13 -34.16
CA ARG A 552 32.45 12.45 -34.92
C ARG A 552 31.33 11.49 -34.61
N ALA A 553 31.63 10.18 -34.46
CA ALA A 553 30.62 9.18 -34.06
C ALA A 553 30.12 9.39 -32.63
N ALA A 554 31.00 9.70 -31.66
CA ALA A 554 30.62 10.02 -30.31
C ALA A 554 29.82 11.34 -30.22
N ALA A 555 30.20 12.35 -31.02
CA ALA A 555 29.45 13.61 -31.12
C ALA A 555 28.10 13.41 -31.85
N PHE A 556 28.04 12.51 -32.83
CA PHE A 556 26.82 12.18 -33.55
C PHE A 556 25.85 11.37 -32.70
N LEU A 557 26.32 10.39 -31.92
CA LEU A 557 25.54 9.67 -30.92
C LEU A 557 25.05 10.61 -29.80
N ALA A 558 25.89 11.55 -29.39
CA ALA A 558 25.53 12.60 -28.47
C ALA A 558 24.45 13.55 -29.04
N LEU A 559 24.56 13.86 -30.36
CA LEU A 559 23.57 14.66 -31.06
C LEU A 559 22.25 13.93 -31.27
N ILE A 560 22.29 12.61 -31.57
CA ILE A 560 21.08 11.77 -31.63
C ILE A 560 20.42 11.68 -30.26
N ALA A 561 21.18 11.47 -29.20
CA ALA A 561 20.65 11.47 -27.83
C ALA A 561 20.10 12.87 -27.45
N PHE A 562 20.73 13.94 -27.96
CA PHE A 562 20.24 15.31 -27.78
C PHE A 562 18.95 15.55 -28.54
N VAL A 563 18.84 15.16 -29.80
CA VAL A 563 17.63 15.27 -30.61
C VAL A 563 16.50 14.44 -30.03
N CYS A 564 16.80 13.22 -29.53
CA CYS A 564 15.82 12.39 -28.81
C CYS A 564 15.40 12.98 -27.46
N ALA A 565 16.30 13.65 -26.74
CA ALA A 565 16.00 14.31 -25.47
C ALA A 565 15.30 15.68 -25.65
N CYS A 566 15.64 16.43 -26.72
CA CYS A 566 15.01 17.72 -27.04
C CYS A 566 13.77 17.58 -27.94
N GLY A 567 13.62 16.47 -28.66
CA GLY A 567 12.44 16.17 -29.49
C GLY A 567 11.15 15.89 -28.69
N GLY A 568 11.24 15.80 -27.36
CA GLY A 568 10.10 15.65 -26.46
C GLY A 568 9.40 16.97 -26.07
N SER A 569 9.73 18.12 -26.72
CA SER A 569 9.09 19.41 -26.40
C SER A 569 8.55 20.15 -27.63
N ARG A 570 8.02 19.43 -28.58
CA ARG A 570 7.14 20.01 -29.61
C ARG A 570 5.83 19.26 -29.61
N ASP A 571 4.80 20.00 -29.26
CA ASP A 571 3.37 19.80 -29.47
C ASP A 571 2.83 18.38 -29.37
N GLY A 572 2.02 18.17 -28.33
CA GLY A 572 0.85 17.30 -28.23
C GLY A 572 0.58 16.29 -29.35
N ARG A 573 1.53 15.43 -29.66
CA ARG A 573 1.34 14.16 -30.32
C ARG A 573 2.46 13.21 -29.88
N MET A 574 2.42 12.81 -28.62
CA MET A 574 2.73 11.42 -28.37
C MET A 574 1.50 10.63 -28.84
N GLU A 575 1.37 10.54 -30.18
CA GLU A 575 0.49 9.54 -30.74
C GLU A 575 0.94 8.21 -30.16
N SER A 576 0.15 7.79 -29.24
CA SER A 576 -0.16 6.47 -28.82
C SER A 576 0.57 5.36 -29.59
N TRP A 577 1.76 5.02 -29.11
CA TRP A 577 2.28 3.68 -29.36
C TRP A 577 1.45 2.60 -28.60
N SER A 578 0.49 3.02 -27.76
CA SER A 578 -0.43 2.13 -27.05
C SER A 578 -1.78 1.95 -27.75
N SER A 579 -2.14 2.76 -28.75
CA SER A 579 -3.49 2.70 -29.32
C SER A 579 -3.70 1.62 -30.39
N LYS A 580 -2.70 0.80 -30.72
CA LYS A 580 -2.84 -0.32 -31.64
C LYS A 580 -2.83 -1.72 -31.00
N GLN A 581 -2.81 -1.84 -29.70
CA GLN A 581 -2.85 -3.13 -29.00
C GLN A 581 -3.67 -3.11 -27.72
N GLN A 582 -4.74 -2.33 -27.68
CA GLN A 582 -5.78 -2.52 -26.68
C GLN A 582 -6.94 -3.30 -27.32
N SER A 583 -6.67 -4.50 -27.77
CA SER A 583 -7.66 -5.55 -27.64
C SER A 583 -7.80 -5.76 -26.13
N VAL A 584 -9.01 -5.52 -25.64
CA VAL A 584 -9.49 -5.86 -24.30
C VAL A 584 -8.78 -7.10 -23.81
N THR A 585 -7.81 -6.95 -22.92
CA THR A 585 -7.29 -8.08 -22.18
C THR A 585 -8.26 -8.30 -21.03
N GLU A 586 -8.75 -9.52 -20.90
CA GLU A 586 -9.72 -10.00 -19.89
C GLU A 586 -9.33 -9.69 -18.43
N ASP A 587 -8.17 -9.07 -18.18
CA ASP A 587 -7.58 -8.84 -16.87
C ASP A 587 -7.95 -7.50 -16.19
N SER A 588 -8.72 -6.61 -16.87
CA SER A 588 -9.19 -5.37 -16.26
C SER A 588 -10.58 -5.54 -15.62
N THR A 589 -10.81 -6.68 -14.98
CA THR A 589 -12.09 -6.96 -14.34
C THR A 589 -11.95 -7.03 -12.83
N VAL A 590 -12.62 -6.14 -12.14
CA VAL A 590 -12.84 -6.28 -10.70
C VAL A 590 -14.17 -7.02 -10.52
N ALA A 591 -14.14 -8.08 -9.71
CA ALA A 591 -15.39 -8.70 -9.27
C ALA A 591 -16.26 -7.61 -8.66
N LEU A 592 -17.51 -7.49 -9.13
CA LEU A 592 -18.48 -6.57 -8.56
C LEU A 592 -18.49 -6.79 -7.05
N SER A 593 -17.85 -5.90 -6.26
CA SER A 593 -18.26 -5.73 -4.89
C SER A 593 -19.69 -5.17 -4.99
N LYS A 594 -20.66 -6.07 -5.13
CA LYS A 594 -22.03 -5.70 -4.89
C LYS A 594 -21.98 -5.06 -3.52
N GLY A 595 -22.35 -3.81 -3.40
CA GLY A 595 -22.74 -3.14 -2.17
C GLY A 595 -23.62 -4.09 -1.36
N PRO A 596 -24.10 -3.87 -0.14
CA PRO A 596 -24.86 -4.91 0.49
C PRO A 596 -25.77 -5.35 -0.63
N ARG A 597 -25.40 -6.50 -1.21
CA ARG A 597 -26.25 -7.06 -2.24
C ARG A 597 -27.60 -7.01 -1.55
N VAL A 598 -28.58 -6.27 -2.08
CA VAL A 598 -29.90 -6.83 -2.04
C VAL A 598 -29.71 -8.08 -2.88
N ARG A 599 -29.09 -9.08 -2.24
CA ARG A 599 -28.98 -10.42 -2.80
C ARG A 599 -30.41 -10.76 -3.09
N PRO A 600 -30.76 -11.19 -4.30
CA PRO A 600 -32.14 -11.46 -4.63
C PRO A 600 -32.67 -12.36 -3.53
N GLN A 601 -33.71 -11.90 -2.86
CA GLN A 601 -34.37 -12.63 -1.79
C GLN A 601 -34.57 -14.05 -2.27
N LEU A 602 -34.10 -15.03 -1.52
CA LEU A 602 -34.28 -16.42 -1.87
C LEU A 602 -35.78 -16.71 -1.88
N PRO A 603 -36.31 -17.42 -2.86
CA PRO A 603 -37.71 -17.71 -2.94
C PRO A 603 -38.15 -18.57 -1.76
N VAL A 604 -39.15 -18.15 -1.04
CA VAL A 604 -39.72 -18.89 0.09
C VAL A 604 -40.98 -19.61 -0.38
N SER A 605 -41.03 -20.91 -0.21
CA SER A 605 -42.24 -21.72 -0.51
C SER A 605 -43.42 -21.26 0.34
N ALA A 606 -44.60 -21.40 -0.23
CA ALA A 606 -45.86 -21.03 0.41
C ALA A 606 -46.42 -22.16 1.32
N SER A 607 -45.60 -23.16 1.67
CA SER A 607 -46.06 -24.23 2.56
C SER A 607 -46.36 -23.70 3.97
N ALA A 608 -47.37 -24.29 4.61
CA ALA A 608 -47.72 -23.99 6.01
C ALA A 608 -46.67 -24.56 7.01
N ASP A 609 -45.79 -25.45 6.58
CA ASP A 609 -44.73 -26.02 7.39
C ASP A 609 -43.42 -25.21 7.28
N PRO A 610 -43.03 -24.46 8.34
CA PRO A 610 -41.82 -23.65 8.34
C PRO A 610 -40.53 -24.46 8.12
N ALA A 611 -40.44 -25.70 8.66
CA ALA A 611 -39.28 -26.54 8.51
C ALA A 611 -39.10 -27.01 7.06
N ARG A 612 -40.16 -27.31 6.35
CA ARG A 612 -40.16 -27.64 4.93
C ARG A 612 -39.69 -26.44 4.08
N ASN A 613 -40.21 -25.24 4.39
CA ASN A 613 -39.76 -24.02 3.73
C ASN A 613 -38.29 -23.74 3.95
N ALA A 614 -37.79 -23.97 5.18
CA ALA A 614 -36.37 -23.84 5.53
C ALA A 614 -35.48 -24.80 4.72
N ARG A 615 -35.85 -26.07 4.60
CA ARG A 615 -35.10 -27.07 3.80
C ARG A 615 -35.03 -26.69 2.33
N GLN A 616 -36.14 -26.26 1.76
CA GLN A 616 -36.16 -25.83 0.36
C GLN A 616 -35.31 -24.59 0.13
N LEU A 617 -35.39 -23.59 1.01
CA LEU A 617 -34.59 -22.37 0.92
C LEU A 617 -33.09 -22.69 0.99
N LEU A 618 -32.66 -23.59 1.88
CA LEU A 618 -31.25 -23.97 1.98
C LEU A 618 -30.77 -24.77 0.77
N ASP A 619 -31.57 -25.67 0.20
CA ASP A 619 -31.18 -26.37 -1.04
C ASP A 619 -31.00 -25.38 -2.20
N GLU A 620 -31.92 -24.42 -2.35
CA GLU A 620 -31.79 -23.35 -3.34
C GLU A 620 -30.55 -22.45 -3.07
N ALA A 621 -30.32 -22.07 -1.81
CA ALA A 621 -29.17 -21.29 -1.41
C ALA A 621 -27.84 -22.02 -1.72
N SER A 622 -27.80 -23.33 -1.55
CA SER A 622 -26.62 -24.15 -1.89
C SER A 622 -26.29 -24.20 -3.38
N ARG A 623 -27.18 -23.69 -4.24
CA ARG A 623 -27.02 -23.56 -5.70
C ARG A 623 -26.83 -22.12 -6.15
N SER A 624 -26.73 -21.18 -5.19
CA SER A 624 -26.57 -19.74 -5.49
C SER A 624 -25.35 -19.49 -6.37
N VAL A 625 -25.40 -18.43 -7.19
CA VAL A 625 -24.24 -17.96 -7.96
C VAL A 625 -23.11 -17.48 -7.03
N ASP A 626 -23.46 -17.00 -5.82
CA ASP A 626 -22.55 -16.51 -4.81
C ASP A 626 -21.91 -17.67 -4.03
N PRO A 627 -20.57 -17.89 -4.10
CA PRO A 627 -19.89 -18.93 -3.38
C PRO A 627 -20.02 -18.82 -1.86
N MET A 628 -20.11 -17.60 -1.32
CA MET A 628 -20.31 -17.37 0.11
C MET A 628 -21.68 -17.90 0.56
N ILE A 629 -22.72 -17.62 -0.22
CA ILE A 629 -24.08 -18.15 0.06
C ILE A 629 -24.11 -19.66 -0.03
N ARG A 630 -23.42 -20.27 -1.01
CA ARG A 630 -23.33 -21.72 -1.11
C ARG A 630 -22.65 -22.34 0.11
N ALA A 631 -21.54 -21.76 0.56
CA ALA A 631 -20.81 -22.26 1.72
C ALA A 631 -21.63 -22.15 3.01
N ILE A 632 -22.22 -20.98 3.29
CA ILE A 632 -23.06 -20.75 4.47
C ILE A 632 -24.31 -21.65 4.45
N ALA A 633 -24.88 -21.90 3.27
CA ALA A 633 -26.02 -22.81 3.14
C ALA A 633 -25.64 -24.27 3.46
N ILE A 634 -24.46 -24.74 3.01
CA ILE A 634 -23.96 -26.08 3.34
C ILE A 634 -23.74 -26.21 4.86
N GLU A 635 -23.13 -25.21 5.49
CA GLU A 635 -22.95 -25.16 6.93
C GLU A 635 -24.28 -25.18 7.68
N ALA A 636 -25.25 -24.40 7.22
CA ALA A 636 -26.57 -24.29 7.81
C ALA A 636 -27.39 -25.61 7.77
N MET A 637 -27.05 -26.54 6.88
CA MET A 637 -27.69 -27.85 6.75
C MET A 637 -27.14 -28.91 7.72
N GLU A 638 -26.14 -28.59 8.53
CA GLU A 638 -25.43 -29.58 9.42
C GLU A 638 -26.36 -30.49 10.22
N HIS A 639 -27.52 -29.96 10.58
CA HIS A 639 -28.48 -30.71 11.45
C HIS A 639 -29.45 -31.65 10.71
N ASP A 640 -29.46 -31.61 9.35
CA ASP A 640 -30.34 -32.47 8.56
C ASP A 640 -29.60 -33.16 7.42
N PRO A 641 -29.18 -34.44 7.62
CA PRO A 641 -28.45 -35.21 6.61
C PRO A 641 -29.17 -35.33 5.26
N THR A 642 -30.49 -35.25 5.24
CA THR A 642 -31.28 -35.47 4.02
C THR A 642 -31.12 -34.36 2.99
N VAL A 643 -30.92 -33.12 3.45
CA VAL A 643 -30.62 -31.96 2.59
C VAL A 643 -29.12 -31.68 2.48
N LEU A 644 -28.36 -32.05 3.51
CA LEU A 644 -26.92 -31.85 3.55
C LEU A 644 -26.17 -32.72 2.55
N GLU A 645 -26.47 -34.01 2.44
CA GLU A 645 -25.74 -34.94 1.59
C GLU A 645 -25.70 -34.52 0.11
N PRO A 646 -26.83 -34.15 -0.53
CA PRO A 646 -26.79 -33.66 -1.90
C PRO A 646 -26.01 -32.35 -2.07
N ALA A 647 -26.08 -31.46 -1.09
CA ALA A 647 -25.35 -30.18 -1.12
C ALA A 647 -23.85 -30.38 -0.97
N VAL A 648 -23.40 -31.24 -0.06
CA VAL A 648 -21.99 -31.61 0.13
C VAL A 648 -21.42 -32.25 -1.13
N ARG A 649 -22.14 -33.22 -1.75
CA ARG A 649 -21.68 -33.85 -2.99
C ARG A 649 -21.46 -32.85 -4.13
N ARG A 650 -22.33 -31.84 -4.26
CA ARG A 650 -22.13 -30.75 -5.20
C ARG A 650 -20.95 -29.86 -4.77
N GLY A 651 -20.88 -29.51 -3.50
CA GLY A 651 -19.88 -28.61 -2.92
C GLY A 651 -18.44 -29.13 -3.04
N LEU A 652 -18.21 -30.45 -3.00
CA LEU A 652 -16.89 -31.05 -3.19
C LEU A 652 -16.33 -30.84 -4.61
N GLY A 653 -17.17 -30.63 -5.61
CA GLY A 653 -16.79 -30.30 -6.98
C GLY A 653 -16.95 -28.82 -7.32
N ASP A 654 -17.15 -27.93 -6.37
CA ASP A 654 -17.38 -26.52 -6.61
C ASP A 654 -16.15 -25.81 -7.18
N PRO A 655 -16.28 -24.87 -8.13
CA PRO A 655 -15.16 -24.10 -8.65
C PRO A 655 -14.46 -23.26 -7.58
N ASN A 656 -15.17 -22.84 -6.52
CA ASN A 656 -14.60 -22.04 -5.44
C ASN A 656 -13.97 -22.93 -4.34
N PRO A 657 -12.68 -22.75 -3.99
CA PRO A 657 -12.00 -23.57 -3.00
C PRO A 657 -12.60 -23.47 -1.60
N GLY A 658 -13.15 -22.30 -1.22
CA GLY A 658 -13.81 -22.13 0.08
C GLY A 658 -15.06 -23.00 0.22
N VAL A 659 -15.82 -23.17 -0.87
CA VAL A 659 -17.00 -24.09 -0.88
C VAL A 659 -16.55 -25.54 -0.80
N ARG A 660 -15.49 -25.95 -1.54
CA ARG A 660 -14.94 -27.31 -1.45
C ARG A 660 -14.44 -27.64 -0.05
N PHE A 661 -13.72 -26.70 0.58
CA PHE A 661 -13.25 -26.83 1.96
C PHE A 661 -14.41 -27.02 2.93
N CYS A 662 -15.40 -26.12 2.88
CA CYS A 662 -16.60 -26.17 3.72
C CYS A 662 -17.33 -27.51 3.55
N ALA A 663 -17.56 -27.96 2.31
CA ALA A 663 -18.22 -29.23 2.01
C ALA A 663 -17.46 -30.44 2.59
N ALA A 664 -16.14 -30.46 2.48
CA ALA A 664 -15.33 -31.54 3.03
C ALA A 664 -15.41 -31.60 4.58
N VAL A 665 -15.28 -30.42 5.23
CA VAL A 665 -15.32 -30.34 6.70
C VAL A 665 -16.71 -30.66 7.25
N VAL A 666 -17.76 -30.03 6.72
CA VAL A 666 -19.13 -30.20 7.20
C VAL A 666 -19.65 -31.62 6.91
N GLY A 667 -19.38 -32.15 5.71
CA GLY A 667 -19.77 -33.50 5.32
C GLY A 667 -19.11 -34.57 6.19
N SER A 668 -17.83 -34.37 6.54
CA SER A 668 -17.11 -35.28 7.43
C SER A 668 -17.63 -35.22 8.88
N LYS A 669 -17.95 -34.04 9.37
CA LYS A 669 -18.51 -33.81 10.70
C LYS A 669 -19.90 -34.46 10.84
N ALA A 670 -20.71 -34.39 9.79
CA ALA A 670 -22.01 -35.05 9.78
C ALA A 670 -21.95 -36.60 9.59
N GLY A 671 -20.77 -37.15 9.34
CA GLY A 671 -20.59 -38.59 9.15
C GLY A 671 -21.30 -39.17 7.93
N LEU A 672 -21.34 -38.41 6.83
CA LEU A 672 -22.05 -38.81 5.61
C LEU A 672 -21.48 -40.07 4.98
N PRO A 673 -22.33 -41.07 4.64
CA PRO A 673 -21.87 -42.30 4.03
C PRO A 673 -21.30 -42.08 2.63
N GLY A 674 -20.27 -42.86 2.25
CA GLY A 674 -19.67 -42.78 0.91
C GLY A 674 -18.96 -41.49 0.56
N LEU A 675 -18.56 -40.70 1.56
CA LEU A 675 -17.87 -39.41 1.36
C LEU A 675 -16.40 -39.64 0.94
N ALA A 676 -15.71 -40.65 1.46
CA ALA A 676 -14.29 -40.85 1.25
C ALA A 676 -13.84 -40.87 -0.23
N PRO A 677 -14.47 -41.59 -1.16
CA PRO A 677 -14.06 -41.61 -2.55
C PRO A 677 -14.21 -40.26 -3.26
N LEU A 678 -15.10 -39.40 -2.76
CA LEU A 678 -15.32 -38.04 -3.30
C LEU A 678 -14.31 -37.03 -2.79
N VAL A 679 -13.77 -37.27 -1.59
CA VAL A 679 -12.79 -36.40 -0.93
C VAL A 679 -11.35 -36.77 -1.30
N GLU A 680 -11.07 -38.06 -1.59
CA GLU A 680 -9.71 -38.52 -1.88
C GLU A 680 -8.99 -37.72 -2.98
N PRO A 681 -9.63 -37.33 -4.11
CA PRO A 681 -9.00 -36.47 -5.10
C PRO A 681 -8.61 -35.09 -4.57
N LEU A 682 -9.28 -34.54 -3.54
CA LEU A 682 -9.02 -33.25 -2.98
C LEU A 682 -7.72 -33.18 -2.16
N LEU A 683 -7.06 -34.31 -1.89
CA LEU A 683 -5.69 -34.31 -1.34
C LEU A 683 -4.68 -33.67 -2.29
N LEU A 684 -4.98 -33.63 -3.59
CA LEU A 684 -4.17 -33.00 -4.64
C LEU A 684 -4.76 -31.68 -5.14
N ASP A 685 -5.71 -31.11 -4.41
CA ASP A 685 -6.31 -29.81 -4.79
C ASP A 685 -5.28 -28.70 -4.87
N ALA A 686 -5.48 -27.74 -5.74
CA ALA A 686 -4.60 -26.57 -5.88
C ALA A 686 -4.58 -25.69 -4.61
N SER A 687 -5.64 -25.73 -3.79
CA SER A 687 -5.77 -25.00 -2.53
C SER A 687 -5.31 -25.83 -1.33
N GLN A 688 -4.30 -25.35 -0.62
CA GLN A 688 -3.82 -25.97 0.62
C GLN A 688 -4.92 -26.07 1.68
N SER A 689 -5.82 -25.10 1.77
CA SER A 689 -6.98 -25.19 2.67
C SER A 689 -7.87 -26.39 2.33
N VAL A 690 -8.13 -26.63 1.04
CA VAL A 690 -8.92 -27.79 0.60
C VAL A 690 -8.21 -29.11 0.91
N GLN A 691 -6.89 -29.18 0.70
CA GLN A 691 -6.09 -30.35 1.10
C GLN A 691 -6.20 -30.63 2.60
N ALA A 692 -6.12 -29.57 3.45
CA ALA A 692 -6.30 -29.72 4.90
C ALA A 692 -7.69 -30.26 5.25
N GLY A 693 -8.75 -29.72 4.63
CA GLY A 693 -10.12 -30.21 4.80
C GLY A 693 -10.29 -31.67 4.35
N ALA A 694 -9.63 -32.08 3.27
CA ALA A 694 -9.63 -33.47 2.76
C ALA A 694 -8.96 -34.44 3.75
N ILE A 695 -7.82 -34.03 4.34
CA ILE A 695 -7.13 -34.82 5.38
C ILE A 695 -8.07 -35.09 6.56
N LEU A 696 -8.75 -34.06 7.06
CA LEU A 696 -9.70 -34.19 8.16
C LEU A 696 -10.87 -35.10 7.77
N ALA A 697 -11.41 -34.92 6.59
CA ALA A 697 -12.58 -35.68 6.13
C ALA A 697 -12.26 -37.17 5.96
N LEU A 698 -11.12 -37.53 5.37
CA LEU A 698 -10.67 -38.90 5.22
C LEU A 698 -10.37 -39.55 6.57
N HIS A 699 -9.72 -38.84 7.48
CA HIS A 699 -9.48 -39.35 8.85
C HIS A 699 -10.79 -39.68 9.56
N ARG A 700 -11.80 -38.80 9.50
CA ARG A 700 -13.13 -39.04 10.09
C ARG A 700 -13.89 -40.19 9.41
N CYS A 701 -13.62 -40.42 8.11
CA CYS A 701 -14.14 -41.59 7.40
C CYS A 701 -13.39 -42.90 7.74
N GLY A 702 -12.45 -42.89 8.68
CA GLY A 702 -11.65 -44.07 9.07
C GLY A 702 -10.66 -44.53 7.99
N ARG A 703 -10.29 -43.66 7.05
CA ARG A 703 -9.30 -43.95 6.02
C ARG A 703 -7.89 -43.52 6.46
N PRO A 704 -6.87 -44.35 6.22
CA PRO A 704 -5.50 -43.92 6.48
C PRO A 704 -5.14 -42.75 5.58
N VAL A 705 -4.66 -41.66 6.17
CA VAL A 705 -4.25 -40.43 5.47
C VAL A 705 -2.99 -39.88 6.11
N ASP A 706 -2.06 -39.41 5.28
CA ASP A 706 -0.84 -38.75 5.75
C ASP A 706 -1.13 -37.31 6.19
N PRO A 707 -0.98 -36.96 7.49
CA PRO A 707 -1.18 -35.58 7.96
C PRO A 707 0.04 -34.68 7.78
N THR A 708 1.19 -35.20 7.30
CA THR A 708 2.46 -34.48 7.19
C THR A 708 2.34 -33.16 6.41
N PRO A 709 1.52 -33.02 5.35
CA PRO A 709 1.34 -31.74 4.66
C PRO A 709 0.88 -30.60 5.56
N LEU A 710 0.13 -30.89 6.64
CA LEU A 710 -0.33 -29.86 7.59
C LEU A 710 0.83 -29.13 8.28
N ALA A 711 2.01 -29.76 8.41
CA ALA A 711 3.17 -29.16 9.07
C ALA A 711 3.63 -27.85 8.35
N SER A 712 3.66 -27.87 7.03
CA SER A 712 4.01 -26.69 6.24
C SER A 712 2.92 -25.62 6.26
N MET A 713 1.65 -26.02 6.38
CA MET A 713 0.50 -25.12 6.40
C MET A 713 0.38 -24.37 7.73
N VAL A 714 0.72 -25.00 8.86
CA VAL A 714 0.69 -24.39 10.21
C VAL A 714 1.69 -23.24 10.34
N VAL A 715 2.79 -23.28 9.61
CA VAL A 715 3.77 -22.18 9.58
C VAL A 715 3.59 -21.25 8.37
N SER A 716 2.50 -21.39 7.63
CA SER A 716 2.19 -20.53 6.47
C SER A 716 2.11 -19.06 6.87
N ALA A 717 2.61 -18.17 6.00
CA ALA A 717 2.46 -16.73 6.13
C ALA A 717 1.00 -16.24 5.87
N SER A 718 0.15 -17.09 5.26
CA SER A 718 -1.27 -16.81 5.06
C SER A 718 -2.07 -17.16 6.32
N PRO A 719 -2.77 -16.19 6.94
CA PRO A 719 -3.65 -16.45 8.09
C PRO A 719 -4.73 -17.49 7.81
N GLU A 720 -5.30 -17.46 6.60
CA GLU A 720 -6.33 -18.40 6.17
C GLU A 720 -5.82 -19.84 6.13
N ILE A 721 -4.69 -20.08 5.47
CA ILE A 721 -4.10 -21.43 5.37
C ILE A 721 -3.70 -21.91 6.75
N ARG A 722 -3.04 -21.06 7.55
CA ARG A 722 -2.61 -21.41 8.91
C ARG A 722 -3.81 -21.73 9.79
N GLY A 723 -4.82 -20.84 9.82
CA GLY A 723 -6.02 -21.04 10.61
C GLY A 723 -6.77 -22.34 10.28
N ASN A 724 -6.93 -22.65 8.98
CA ASN A 724 -7.56 -23.87 8.52
C ASN A 724 -6.76 -25.12 8.91
N ALA A 725 -5.44 -25.09 8.78
CA ALA A 725 -4.57 -26.22 9.17
C ALA A 725 -4.58 -26.44 10.69
N VAL A 726 -4.55 -25.39 11.48
CA VAL A 726 -4.62 -25.41 12.95
C VAL A 726 -5.97 -25.98 13.41
N MET A 727 -7.08 -25.53 12.83
CA MET A 727 -8.41 -26.08 13.11
C MET A 727 -8.45 -27.58 12.82
N VAL A 728 -7.91 -28.01 11.67
CA VAL A 728 -7.85 -29.42 11.30
C VAL A 728 -7.02 -30.21 12.30
N LEU A 729 -5.84 -29.76 12.73
CA LEU A 729 -5.01 -30.43 13.72
C LEU A 729 -5.72 -30.57 15.07
N GLY A 730 -6.40 -29.54 15.52
CA GLY A 730 -7.20 -29.58 16.74
C GLY A 730 -8.32 -30.62 16.65
N ASP A 731 -8.99 -30.71 15.52
CA ASP A 731 -10.11 -31.62 15.24
C ASP A 731 -9.68 -33.06 14.96
N LEU A 732 -8.45 -33.32 14.54
CA LEU A 732 -7.83 -34.63 14.42
C LEU A 732 -7.55 -35.27 15.82
N GLY A 733 -7.43 -34.45 16.86
CA GLY A 733 -7.27 -34.91 18.24
C GLY A 733 -5.91 -35.56 18.57
N ASN A 734 -4.93 -35.46 17.68
CA ASN A 734 -3.63 -36.08 17.86
C ASN A 734 -2.68 -35.18 18.69
N ARG A 735 -2.44 -35.55 19.95
CA ARG A 735 -1.58 -34.80 20.87
C ARG A 735 -0.13 -34.64 20.41
N THR A 736 0.35 -35.50 19.51
CA THR A 736 1.72 -35.36 18.96
C THR A 736 1.87 -34.11 18.09
N ALA A 737 0.78 -33.47 17.69
CA ALA A 737 0.81 -32.19 16.94
C ALA A 737 1.09 -30.95 17.83
N MET A 738 1.15 -31.11 19.16
CA MET A 738 1.36 -29.98 20.08
C MET A 738 2.65 -29.16 19.78
N PRO A 739 3.82 -29.78 19.52
CA PRO A 739 5.03 -29.00 19.16
C PRO A 739 4.85 -28.20 17.87
N LEU A 740 4.08 -28.70 16.91
CA LEU A 740 3.81 -28.03 15.65
C LEU A 740 2.90 -26.82 15.85
N LEU A 741 1.88 -26.92 16.70
CA LEU A 741 1.04 -25.78 17.08
C LEU A 741 1.85 -24.69 17.79
N LYS A 742 2.76 -25.06 18.69
CA LYS A 742 3.70 -24.12 19.34
C LYS A 742 4.60 -23.42 18.30
N GLN A 743 5.13 -24.16 17.35
CA GLN A 743 5.91 -23.60 16.26
C GLN A 743 5.08 -22.63 15.41
N GLY A 744 3.81 -22.96 15.14
CA GLY A 744 2.87 -22.08 14.43
C GLY A 744 2.64 -20.78 15.19
N PHE A 745 2.53 -20.83 16.52
CA PHE A 745 2.38 -19.67 17.38
C PHE A 745 3.64 -18.78 17.37
N GLU A 746 4.84 -19.38 17.41
CA GLU A 746 6.12 -18.68 17.40
C GLU A 746 6.53 -18.16 16.02
N THR A 747 5.95 -18.70 14.94
CA THR A 747 6.30 -18.29 13.57
C THR A 747 5.59 -17.00 13.19
N PRO A 748 6.31 -15.90 12.90
CA PRO A 748 5.70 -14.65 12.55
C PRO A 748 4.86 -14.72 11.26
N MET A 749 3.80 -13.91 11.19
CA MET A 749 3.03 -13.65 9.98
C MET A 749 3.22 -12.19 9.56
N PRO A 750 4.37 -11.81 9.00
CA PRO A 750 4.77 -10.42 8.83
C PRO A 750 3.89 -9.63 7.85
N ARG A 751 3.08 -10.34 7.06
CA ARG A 751 2.14 -9.74 6.10
C ARG A 751 0.68 -9.78 6.55
N ALA A 752 0.42 -10.40 7.69
CA ALA A 752 -0.93 -10.48 8.23
C ALA A 752 -1.23 -9.22 9.05
N MET A 753 -2.48 -8.75 8.97
CA MET A 753 -2.95 -7.68 9.84
C MET A 753 -2.87 -8.13 11.30
N PRO A 754 -2.56 -7.24 12.25
CA PRO A 754 -2.53 -7.59 13.68
C PRO A 754 -3.82 -8.23 14.19
N ALA A 755 -4.97 -7.85 13.63
CA ALA A 755 -6.26 -8.48 13.93
C ALA A 755 -6.29 -9.93 13.43
N ALA A 756 -5.87 -10.18 12.19
CA ALA A 756 -5.81 -11.53 11.62
C ALA A 756 -4.80 -12.43 12.35
N VAL A 757 -3.66 -11.87 12.80
CA VAL A 757 -2.70 -12.59 13.64
C VAL A 757 -3.37 -13.04 14.94
N ARG A 758 -4.03 -12.12 15.65
CA ARG A 758 -4.75 -12.45 16.89
C ARG A 758 -5.85 -13.48 16.69
N VAL A 759 -6.57 -13.44 15.57
CA VAL A 759 -7.57 -14.45 15.22
C VAL A 759 -6.91 -15.83 15.08
N VAL A 760 -5.79 -15.93 14.36
CA VAL A 760 -5.04 -17.18 14.22
C VAL A 760 -4.45 -17.64 15.55
N ASP A 761 -3.94 -16.73 16.38
CA ASP A 761 -3.42 -17.06 17.72
C ASP A 761 -4.51 -17.67 18.60
N LEU A 762 -5.74 -17.13 18.55
CA LEU A 762 -6.89 -17.71 19.25
C LEU A 762 -7.29 -19.09 18.69
N GLN A 763 -7.21 -19.29 17.38
CA GLN A 763 -7.45 -20.59 16.74
C GLN A 763 -6.38 -21.62 17.16
N ILE A 764 -5.11 -21.18 17.25
CA ILE A 764 -4.03 -22.04 17.77
C ILE A 764 -4.29 -22.41 19.25
N ALA A 765 -4.68 -21.42 20.07
CA ALA A 765 -5.04 -21.66 21.46
C ALA A 765 -6.21 -22.64 21.59
N GLU A 766 -7.26 -22.51 20.77
CA GLU A 766 -8.38 -23.46 20.69
C GLU A 766 -7.89 -24.89 20.37
N ALA A 767 -7.06 -25.02 19.32
CA ALA A 767 -6.52 -26.31 18.93
C ALA A 767 -5.67 -26.94 20.03
N MET A 768 -4.85 -26.17 20.74
CA MET A 768 -4.04 -26.62 21.85
C MET A 768 -4.91 -27.06 23.04
N VAL A 769 -6.00 -26.37 23.35
CA VAL A 769 -6.97 -26.79 24.36
C VAL A 769 -7.64 -28.13 23.97
N LYS A 770 -8.07 -28.26 22.69
CA LYS A 770 -8.62 -29.53 22.18
C LYS A 770 -7.64 -30.69 22.31
N LEU A 771 -6.34 -30.43 22.21
CA LEU A 771 -5.28 -31.41 22.40
C LEU A 771 -4.86 -31.61 23.86
N GLY A 772 -5.47 -30.87 24.82
CA GLY A 772 -5.32 -31.07 26.25
C GLY A 772 -4.42 -30.06 26.98
N ASP A 773 -3.97 -28.99 26.32
CA ASP A 773 -3.25 -27.87 26.98
C ASP A 773 -4.26 -26.83 27.50
N MET A 774 -4.79 -27.10 28.69
CA MET A 774 -5.80 -26.24 29.31
C MET A 774 -5.27 -24.85 29.72
N SER A 775 -3.94 -24.63 29.72
CA SER A 775 -3.37 -23.31 30.02
C SER A 775 -3.74 -22.26 28.94
N GLN A 776 -4.07 -22.70 27.75
CA GLN A 776 -4.48 -21.85 26.64
C GLN A 776 -5.92 -21.30 26.75
N LEU A 777 -6.67 -21.70 27.78
CA LEU A 777 -7.95 -21.04 28.10
C LEU A 777 -7.76 -19.62 28.58
N GLU A 778 -6.64 -19.29 29.24
CA GLU A 778 -6.38 -17.95 29.77
C GLU A 778 -6.33 -16.88 28.67
N PRO A 779 -5.54 -17.01 27.57
CA PRO A 779 -5.59 -16.06 26.48
C PRO A 779 -6.95 -15.97 25.78
N ILE A 780 -7.71 -17.08 25.72
CA ILE A 780 -9.07 -17.08 25.15
C ILE A 780 -10.02 -16.27 26.07
N HIS A 781 -9.94 -16.44 27.37
CA HIS A 781 -10.69 -15.66 28.36
C HIS A 781 -10.32 -14.17 28.30
N ALA A 782 -9.03 -13.86 28.20
CA ALA A 782 -8.56 -12.47 28.05
C ALA A 782 -9.14 -11.80 26.78
N ALA A 783 -9.28 -12.55 25.69
CA ALA A 783 -9.85 -12.05 24.45
C ALA A 783 -11.34 -11.66 24.56
N LEU A 784 -12.10 -12.23 25.50
CA LEU A 784 -13.49 -11.83 25.78
C LEU A 784 -13.58 -10.35 26.26
N PHE A 785 -12.51 -9.83 26.87
CA PHE A 785 -12.43 -8.46 27.37
C PHE A 785 -11.65 -7.51 26.46
N SER A 786 -11.38 -7.92 25.23
CA SER A 786 -10.77 -7.05 24.23
C SER A 786 -11.57 -5.75 24.06
N ARG A 787 -10.89 -4.71 23.55
CA ARG A 787 -11.54 -3.42 23.29
C ARG A 787 -12.66 -3.57 22.27
N SER A 788 -13.65 -2.68 22.32
CA SER A 788 -14.82 -2.72 21.42
C SER A 788 -14.46 -2.63 19.93
N ASP A 789 -13.30 -2.02 19.59
CA ASP A 789 -12.75 -1.98 18.25
C ASP A 789 -12.17 -3.33 17.76
N GLN A 790 -12.09 -4.32 18.65
CA GLN A 790 -11.64 -5.69 18.37
C GLN A 790 -12.79 -6.69 18.46
N GLY A 791 -13.96 -6.31 17.99
CA GLY A 791 -15.20 -7.12 18.07
C GLY A 791 -15.06 -8.51 17.47
N GLU A 792 -14.24 -8.70 16.41
CA GLU A 792 -13.97 -10.02 15.82
C GLU A 792 -13.27 -10.98 16.79
N CYS A 793 -12.28 -10.49 17.56
CA CYS A 793 -11.60 -11.30 18.57
C CYS A 793 -12.57 -11.70 19.70
N ILE A 794 -13.44 -10.79 20.14
CA ILE A 794 -14.46 -11.08 21.15
C ILE A 794 -15.44 -12.12 20.62
N ALA A 795 -15.93 -11.95 19.39
CA ALA A 795 -16.87 -12.88 18.78
C ALA A 795 -16.26 -14.28 18.61
N LEU A 796 -15.01 -14.37 18.17
CA LEU A 796 -14.30 -15.66 18.07
C LEU A 796 -14.07 -16.29 19.44
N ALA A 797 -13.64 -15.52 20.44
CA ALA A 797 -13.47 -16.03 21.79
C ALA A 797 -14.79 -16.59 22.36
N CYS A 798 -15.91 -15.87 22.19
CA CYS A 798 -17.24 -16.38 22.54
C CYS A 798 -17.57 -17.70 21.82
N GLN A 799 -17.29 -17.76 20.53
CA GLN A 799 -17.51 -18.98 19.73
C GLN A 799 -16.66 -20.14 20.24
N ILE A 800 -15.39 -19.90 20.55
CA ILE A 800 -14.46 -20.93 21.07
C ILE A 800 -14.92 -21.45 22.42
N VAL A 801 -15.20 -20.58 23.39
CA VAL A 801 -15.63 -21.04 24.74
C VAL A 801 -16.99 -21.78 24.68
N GLY A 802 -17.88 -21.34 23.75
CA GLY A 802 -19.14 -22.05 23.48
C GLY A 802 -18.91 -23.43 22.89
N THR A 803 -17.98 -23.59 21.94
CA THR A 803 -17.63 -24.88 21.30
C THR A 803 -16.92 -25.83 22.26
N LEU A 804 -16.02 -25.30 23.08
CA LEU A 804 -15.33 -26.05 24.13
C LEU A 804 -16.23 -26.39 25.32
N ARG A 805 -17.43 -25.79 25.39
CA ARG A 805 -18.37 -25.88 26.53
C ARG A 805 -17.72 -25.50 27.85
N ASP A 806 -16.90 -24.47 27.81
CA ASP A 806 -16.18 -24.02 28.99
C ASP A 806 -17.11 -23.31 29.98
N LYS A 807 -17.50 -24.02 31.03
CA LYS A 807 -18.37 -23.47 32.10
C LYS A 807 -17.71 -22.33 32.88
N SER A 808 -16.38 -22.27 32.92
CA SER A 808 -15.68 -21.23 33.67
C SER A 808 -15.84 -19.85 33.02
N SER A 809 -16.17 -19.80 31.73
CA SER A 809 -16.45 -18.58 30.97
C SER A 809 -17.83 -17.96 31.26
N LEU A 810 -18.75 -18.69 31.88
CA LEU A 810 -20.15 -18.21 32.07
C LEU A 810 -20.25 -16.83 32.74
N PRO A 811 -19.53 -16.55 33.87
CA PRO A 811 -19.57 -15.21 34.46
C PRO A 811 -19.04 -14.11 33.53
N MET A 812 -18.11 -14.42 32.66
CA MET A 812 -17.54 -13.51 31.68
C MET A 812 -18.52 -13.21 30.56
N LEU A 813 -19.16 -14.26 30.04
CA LEU A 813 -20.21 -14.14 29.02
C LEU A 813 -21.41 -13.34 29.53
N GLN A 814 -21.81 -13.57 30.81
CA GLN A 814 -22.89 -12.82 31.42
C GLN A 814 -22.61 -11.32 31.47
N ARG A 815 -21.37 -10.92 31.83
CA ARG A 815 -20.95 -9.50 31.78
C ARG A 815 -21.02 -8.89 30.38
N LEU A 816 -20.75 -9.68 29.33
CA LEU A 816 -20.90 -9.24 27.95
C LEU A 816 -22.36 -9.05 27.53
N ILE A 817 -23.27 -9.83 28.12
CA ILE A 817 -24.71 -9.81 27.82
C ILE A 817 -25.40 -8.66 28.54
N ASP A 818 -24.97 -8.35 29.78
CA ASP A 818 -25.64 -7.37 30.63
C ASP A 818 -25.59 -5.97 30.02
N ALA A 819 -26.76 -5.31 30.00
CA ALA A 819 -26.94 -3.96 29.52
C ALA A 819 -27.03 -2.98 30.69
N GLY A 820 -25.94 -2.55 31.26
CA GLY A 820 -25.98 -1.61 32.37
C GLY A 820 -24.64 -0.96 32.65
N GLY A 821 -24.63 0.37 32.84
CA GLY A 821 -23.43 1.14 33.18
C GLY A 821 -22.61 1.62 31.97
N ASP A 822 -21.42 2.18 32.26
CA ASP A 822 -20.53 2.80 31.27
C ASP A 822 -19.88 1.82 30.26
N ASP A 823 -20.10 0.51 30.42
CA ASP A 823 -19.47 -0.56 29.59
C ASP A 823 -20.51 -1.39 28.79
N THR A 824 -21.55 -0.73 28.30
CA THR A 824 -22.55 -1.42 27.47
C THR A 824 -21.95 -1.87 26.15
N ARG A 825 -21.90 -3.18 25.91
CA ARG A 825 -21.38 -3.75 24.67
C ARG A 825 -22.38 -3.64 23.51
N PRO A 826 -21.90 -3.51 22.25
CA PRO A 826 -22.77 -3.54 21.07
C PRO A 826 -23.65 -4.79 21.02
N LEU A 827 -24.85 -4.65 20.45
CA LEU A 827 -25.88 -5.71 20.42
C LEU A 827 -25.36 -7.01 19.77
N GLU A 828 -24.52 -6.92 18.75
CA GLU A 828 -23.89 -8.06 18.10
C GLU A 828 -23.00 -8.88 19.07
N ILE A 829 -22.23 -8.22 19.91
CA ILE A 829 -21.38 -8.90 20.93
C ILE A 829 -22.26 -9.58 21.98
N ARG A 830 -23.31 -8.91 22.42
CA ARG A 830 -24.26 -9.47 23.38
C ARG A 830 -24.94 -10.72 22.83
N LEU A 831 -25.35 -10.71 21.57
CA LEU A 831 -25.96 -11.85 20.89
C LEU A 831 -24.98 -13.03 20.75
N VAL A 832 -23.74 -12.79 20.37
CA VAL A 832 -22.72 -13.83 20.25
C VAL A 832 -22.40 -14.45 21.61
N ALA A 833 -22.31 -13.64 22.66
CA ALA A 833 -22.12 -14.11 24.03
C ALA A 833 -23.33 -14.95 24.50
N ALA A 834 -24.55 -14.54 24.17
CA ALA A 834 -25.78 -15.30 24.48
C ALA A 834 -25.81 -16.65 23.76
N ILE A 835 -25.41 -16.72 22.47
CA ILE A 835 -25.28 -17.98 21.72
C ILE A 835 -24.26 -18.92 22.39
N ALA A 836 -23.13 -18.37 22.85
CA ALA A 836 -22.12 -19.14 23.58
C ALA A 836 -22.70 -19.71 24.90
N CYS A 837 -23.44 -18.91 25.68
CA CYS A 837 -24.15 -19.38 26.88
C CYS A 837 -25.11 -20.52 26.56
N MET A 838 -25.90 -20.43 25.48
CA MET A 838 -26.83 -21.49 25.08
C MET A 838 -26.11 -22.80 24.74
N LYS A 839 -24.95 -22.72 24.08
CA LYS A 839 -24.10 -23.90 23.78
C LYS A 839 -23.52 -24.56 25.05
N ILE A 840 -23.17 -23.76 26.07
CA ILE A 840 -22.56 -24.24 27.29
C ILE A 840 -23.61 -24.88 28.23
N LEU A 841 -24.78 -24.21 28.36
CA LEU A 841 -25.77 -24.55 29.38
C LEU A 841 -26.84 -25.54 28.92
N SER A 842 -27.10 -25.70 27.67
CA SER A 842 -28.18 -26.45 27.02
C SER A 842 -29.04 -27.33 27.92
N PRO A 843 -30.30 -26.98 28.34
CA PRO A 843 -30.99 -25.73 28.01
C PRO A 843 -30.47 -24.51 28.79
N GLY A 844 -30.42 -23.35 28.11
CA GLY A 844 -29.98 -22.08 28.70
C GLY A 844 -31.16 -21.25 29.26
N PRO A 845 -30.84 -20.06 29.84
CA PRO A 845 -31.83 -19.16 30.42
C PRO A 845 -32.86 -18.67 29.41
N GLU A 846 -34.14 -18.75 29.71
CA GLU A 846 -35.24 -18.24 28.82
C GLU A 846 -35.12 -16.75 28.54
N ALA A 847 -34.61 -15.97 29.49
CA ALA A 847 -34.45 -14.53 29.35
C ALA A 847 -33.55 -14.10 28.14
N LEU A 848 -32.67 -15.00 27.63
CA LEU A 848 -31.88 -14.74 26.43
C LEU A 848 -32.73 -14.73 25.15
N GLY A 849 -33.93 -15.29 25.19
CA GLY A 849 -34.89 -15.24 24.11
C GLY A 849 -35.34 -13.79 23.78
N ASP A 850 -35.51 -12.94 24.80
CA ASP A 850 -35.88 -11.53 24.64
C ASP A 850 -34.76 -10.74 23.91
N LEU A 851 -33.49 -11.04 24.18
CA LEU A 851 -32.36 -10.45 23.46
C LEU A 851 -32.39 -10.87 21.97
N GLY A 852 -32.76 -12.12 21.68
CA GLY A 852 -32.96 -12.59 20.31
C GLY A 852 -34.12 -11.87 19.62
N LEU A 853 -35.25 -11.66 20.29
CA LEU A 853 -36.40 -10.92 19.75
C LEU A 853 -36.04 -9.45 19.49
N LEU A 854 -35.28 -8.80 20.35
CA LEU A 854 -34.76 -7.44 20.17
C LEU A 854 -33.86 -7.37 18.93
N GLY A 855 -32.90 -8.29 18.79
CA GLY A 855 -31.97 -8.33 17.67
C GLY A 855 -32.65 -8.64 16.32
N ALA A 856 -33.78 -9.36 16.33
CA ALA A 856 -34.53 -9.68 15.12
C ALA A 856 -35.15 -8.44 14.45
N GLN A 857 -35.26 -7.31 15.17
CA GLN A 857 -35.78 -6.05 14.69
C GLN A 857 -34.71 -5.02 14.34
N ASP A 858 -33.42 -5.36 14.49
CA ASP A 858 -32.33 -4.43 14.20
C ASP A 858 -32.24 -4.07 12.70
N LYS A 859 -31.82 -2.87 12.39
CA LYS A 859 -31.65 -2.39 11.01
C LYS A 859 -30.57 -3.16 10.25
N ARG A 860 -29.53 -3.63 10.95
CA ARG A 860 -28.35 -4.30 10.39
C ARG A 860 -28.64 -5.78 10.16
N PRO A 861 -28.44 -6.31 8.95
CA PRO A 861 -28.71 -7.72 8.64
C PRO A 861 -27.82 -8.69 9.45
N GLU A 862 -26.58 -8.32 9.78
CA GLU A 862 -25.66 -9.13 10.58
C GLU A 862 -26.23 -9.38 11.97
N VAL A 863 -26.83 -8.37 12.58
CA VAL A 863 -27.47 -8.48 13.91
C VAL A 863 -28.72 -9.36 13.83
N ARG A 864 -29.54 -9.20 12.79
CA ARG A 864 -30.73 -10.04 12.58
C ARG A 864 -30.35 -11.50 12.32
N ALA A 865 -29.22 -11.76 11.62
CA ALA A 865 -28.72 -13.11 11.40
C ALA A 865 -28.27 -13.77 12.71
N LEU A 866 -27.57 -13.03 13.59
CA LEU A 866 -27.19 -13.52 14.93
C LEU A 866 -28.43 -13.76 15.81
N ALA A 867 -29.39 -12.87 15.75
CA ALA A 867 -30.66 -13.01 16.46
C ALA A 867 -31.41 -14.27 16.03
N ALA A 868 -31.48 -14.55 14.72
CA ALA A 868 -32.06 -15.79 14.20
C ALA A 868 -31.35 -17.03 14.78
N ARG A 869 -30.00 -17.03 14.80
CA ARG A 869 -29.20 -18.13 15.38
C ARG A 869 -29.47 -18.34 16.86
N LEU A 870 -29.62 -17.26 17.64
CA LEU A 870 -29.98 -17.33 19.05
C LEU A 870 -31.40 -17.86 19.23
N LEU A 871 -32.38 -17.35 18.47
CA LEU A 871 -33.79 -17.75 18.55
C LEU A 871 -34.04 -19.25 18.22
N GLY A 872 -33.12 -19.87 17.46
CA GLY A 872 -33.17 -21.29 17.15
C GLY A 872 -33.11 -22.23 18.39
N TRP A 873 -32.59 -21.75 19.51
CA TRP A 873 -32.50 -22.50 20.76
C TRP A 873 -33.80 -22.51 21.58
N PHE A 874 -34.80 -21.70 21.22
CA PHE A 874 -36.04 -21.53 21.99
C PHE A 874 -37.24 -22.11 21.27
N GLN A 875 -37.99 -22.94 21.97
CA GLN A 875 -39.23 -23.58 21.48
C GLN A 875 -40.49 -22.74 21.76
N THR A 876 -40.35 -21.40 21.82
CA THR A 876 -41.46 -20.50 22.12
C THR A 876 -42.21 -20.09 20.86
N PRO A 877 -43.56 -19.83 20.94
CA PRO A 877 -44.32 -19.31 19.79
C PRO A 877 -43.78 -17.98 19.24
N GLN A 878 -43.25 -17.11 20.12
CA GLN A 878 -42.66 -15.85 19.76
C GLN A 878 -41.39 -16.04 18.92
N ALA A 879 -40.51 -16.95 19.33
CA ALA A 879 -39.29 -17.29 18.58
C ALA A 879 -39.64 -17.88 17.21
N ALA A 880 -40.62 -18.81 17.15
CA ALA A 880 -41.06 -19.39 15.88
C ALA A 880 -41.67 -18.37 14.94
N ALA A 881 -42.47 -17.41 15.45
CA ALA A 881 -43.04 -16.33 14.67
C ALA A 881 -41.95 -15.40 14.13
N ALA A 882 -41.01 -14.98 14.97
CA ALA A 882 -39.85 -14.13 14.56
C ALA A 882 -38.98 -14.82 13.50
N LEU A 883 -38.67 -16.11 13.66
CA LEU A 883 -37.91 -16.88 12.66
C LEU A 883 -38.68 -17.02 11.34
N SER A 884 -39.99 -17.21 11.39
CA SER A 884 -40.83 -17.26 10.17
C SER A 884 -40.85 -15.91 9.43
N GLN A 885 -40.73 -14.81 10.16
CA GLN A 885 -40.59 -13.48 9.57
C GLN A 885 -39.19 -13.28 8.97
N LEU A 886 -38.13 -13.66 9.71
CA LEU A 886 -36.73 -13.56 9.26
C LEU A 886 -36.43 -14.50 8.06
N LEU A 887 -37.17 -15.58 7.92
CA LEU A 887 -37.07 -16.43 6.73
C LEU A 887 -37.47 -15.68 5.43
N ARG A 888 -38.21 -14.59 5.55
CA ARG A 888 -38.63 -13.69 4.45
C ARG A 888 -37.84 -12.40 4.43
N ASP A 889 -36.72 -12.32 5.14
CA ASP A 889 -35.88 -11.13 5.17
C ASP A 889 -35.34 -10.78 3.76
N ARG A 890 -35.00 -9.52 3.56
CA ARG A 890 -34.40 -9.05 2.30
C ARG A 890 -32.98 -9.54 2.10
N ASP A 891 -32.27 -9.85 3.17
CA ASP A 891 -30.88 -10.34 3.14
C ASP A 891 -30.82 -11.87 3.19
N PRO A 892 -30.23 -12.54 2.19
CA PRO A 892 -30.10 -14.00 2.16
C PRO A 892 -29.36 -14.61 3.34
N SER A 893 -28.40 -13.90 3.96
CA SER A 893 -27.67 -14.42 5.13
C SER A 893 -28.60 -14.52 6.35
N VAL A 894 -29.53 -13.57 6.48
CA VAL A 894 -30.60 -13.61 7.50
C VAL A 894 -31.56 -14.74 7.23
N GLN A 895 -31.98 -14.90 5.96
CA GLN A 895 -32.88 -15.99 5.56
C GLN A 895 -32.26 -17.37 5.85
N ILE A 896 -30.97 -17.55 5.51
CA ILE A 896 -30.23 -18.80 5.76
C ILE A 896 -30.11 -19.06 7.28
N SER A 897 -29.79 -18.02 8.06
CA SER A 897 -29.68 -18.15 9.52
C SER A 897 -31.03 -18.50 10.17
N ALA A 898 -32.12 -17.93 9.67
CA ALA A 898 -33.46 -18.25 10.11
C ALA A 898 -33.88 -19.68 9.71
N ALA A 899 -33.49 -20.11 8.49
CA ALA A 899 -33.75 -21.47 8.03
C ALA A 899 -32.98 -22.50 8.89
N ALA A 900 -31.69 -22.25 9.18
CA ALA A 900 -30.89 -23.10 10.07
C ALA A 900 -31.50 -23.19 11.48
N ALA A 901 -31.98 -22.08 12.01
CA ALA A 901 -32.63 -21.98 13.31
C ALA A 901 -33.94 -22.78 13.36
N LEU A 902 -34.76 -22.73 12.33
CA LEU A 902 -35.99 -23.51 12.21
C LEU A 902 -35.70 -25.02 12.11
N MET A 903 -34.63 -25.37 11.41
CA MET A 903 -34.19 -26.78 11.33
C MET A 903 -33.67 -27.26 12.68
N LEU A 904 -32.99 -26.42 13.45
CA LEU A 904 -32.55 -26.75 14.81
C LEU A 904 -33.74 -26.96 15.72
N GLN A 905 -34.78 -26.12 15.66
CA GLN A 905 -36.04 -26.31 16.42
C GLN A 905 -36.77 -27.60 16.02
N ASP A 906 -36.85 -27.91 14.72
CA ASP A 906 -37.47 -29.15 14.23
C ASP A 906 -36.71 -30.41 14.71
N ALA A 907 -35.36 -30.36 14.73
CA ALA A 907 -34.52 -31.43 15.24
C ALA A 907 -34.73 -31.64 16.74
N ALA A 908 -34.78 -30.56 17.51
CA ALA A 908 -35.07 -30.64 18.97
C ALA A 908 -36.47 -31.17 19.26
N ALA A 909 -37.49 -30.77 18.50
CA ALA A 909 -38.87 -31.26 18.63
C ALA A 909 -38.96 -32.79 18.34
N ARG A 910 -38.06 -33.32 17.52
CA ARG A 910 -37.96 -34.75 17.22
C ARG A 910 -37.12 -35.55 18.24
N GLY A 911 -36.74 -34.95 19.37
CA GLY A 911 -35.94 -35.59 20.42
C GLY A 911 -34.46 -35.77 20.10
N ARG A 912 -33.93 -35.04 19.11
CA ARG A 912 -32.48 -34.97 18.82
C ARG A 912 -31.91 -33.87 19.67
N ASP A 913 -31.02 -34.17 20.60
CA ASP A 913 -30.32 -33.17 21.41
C ASP A 913 -29.45 -32.28 20.54
N PRO A 914 -29.78 -30.96 20.42
CA PRO A 914 -28.99 -30.02 19.63
C PRO A 914 -27.56 -29.89 20.11
N ALA A 915 -27.26 -30.29 21.32
CA ALA A 915 -25.96 -30.11 21.97
C ALA A 915 -25.01 -31.32 21.84
N GLN A 916 -25.45 -32.47 21.32
CA GLN A 916 -24.64 -33.69 21.28
C GLN A 916 -23.79 -33.91 20.03
N ARG A 917 -23.70 -32.90 19.12
CA ARG A 917 -22.83 -32.98 17.93
C ARG A 917 -21.83 -31.85 17.80
#